data_064685c21213acf6ebc8a9aed5cfef97
#
_entry.id   064685c21213acf6ebc8a9aed5cfef97
#
_cell.length_a   1.000
_cell.length_b   1.000
_cell.length_c   1.000
_cell.angle_alpha   90.00
_cell.angle_beta   90.00
_cell.angle_gamma   90.00
#
_symmetry.space_group_name_H-M   'P 1'
#
loop_
_entity.id
_entity.type
_entity.pdbx_description
1 polymer ?
#
loop_
_entity_poly.entity_id
_entity_poly.type
_entity_poly.pdbx_seq_one_letter_code
_entity_poly.pdbx_strand_id
1 'polypeptide(L)'
;MNRLARETSPYLKQHADNPVDWYPWGAEALNRARAEGRPILLSIGYAACHWCHVMAHESFEDPETAGVMNELFVNIKVDREERPDLDAIYMSAVQAMTGHGGWPMTVFLTPDGVPFYGGTYFPPDDMQGMPSFRRVLASVSTAFRERRGDVEAAAGQVRTMFARMHEAQGAAGAPTVALLAGAARGVARRFDDRYGGFEGAPKFPHAMALDFALVAWRRGLLPNGMIVARDSFLAMSRGGIHDQVGGGFHRYSVDAKWLVPHFEKMLYDNALLCRLGVHLFQVTRDPEIRLVVDDLVDWVGAEMTSPEGGFYASLDADSEGEEGRYYVWSADEMEDVLGEDARTAAAHWGVSRAGNFEGRNILHVSADPDATLARLGGSLTRDELHALVRRARAALGAARARRPRPARDEKILASWNGLMVRGLAEAARTLDNDLAHTLATRGGTFLLRELVHEDRAVRVWSASAGKRRVPGYLDDQAAAALAALSMYELTFDESWAAQARRLTEAMVRWFLDDQAATFFDTAHDHETLITRPREITDNATPSGTSLAVELLLRLGDLLDEPSWRQRAVDVLSSIGHAVERYPLAFGHLLTAADIAVYGPVEVALIGDPASVGFSALQRVTASQFVPGLVLAGGRANGEIALLRDRRMINGAATAFVCRHHACDAPTTLPDTLGAQLELAVDAAPPDAAGHPPNG
;
A
#
# COMPACT_ATOMS: atom_id res chain seq x y z
N MET A 1 -19.59 -29.53 0.00
CA MET A 1 -19.31 -28.21 0.64
C MET A 1 -18.78 -28.41 2.06
N ASN A 2 -17.61 -27.86 2.35
CA ASN A 2 -17.01 -27.84 3.68
C ASN A 2 -17.43 -26.57 4.48
N ARG A 3 -16.81 -26.30 5.62
CA ARG A 3 -17.18 -25.18 6.51
C ARG A 3 -16.94 -23.80 5.91
N LEU A 4 -16.02 -23.68 4.95
CA LEU A 4 -15.68 -22.40 4.30
C LEU A 4 -16.86 -21.79 3.51
N ALA A 5 -17.85 -22.61 3.13
CA ALA A 5 -19.06 -22.12 2.46
C ALA A 5 -19.85 -21.08 3.30
N ARG A 6 -19.64 -21.04 4.62
CA ARG A 6 -20.31 -20.11 5.54
C ARG A 6 -19.52 -18.84 5.80
N GLU A 7 -18.29 -18.76 5.29
CA GLU A 7 -17.42 -17.61 5.47
C GLU A 7 -17.79 -16.45 4.55
N THR A 8 -17.28 -15.27 4.86
CA THR A 8 -17.53 -14.04 4.08
C THR A 8 -16.45 -13.80 3.04
N SER A 9 -15.21 -14.24 3.34
CA SER A 9 -14.06 -14.10 2.46
C SER A 9 -14.29 -14.76 1.10
N PRO A 10 -14.12 -14.05 -0.04
CA PRO A 10 -14.14 -14.62 -1.36
C PRO A 10 -13.11 -15.75 -1.51
N TYR A 11 -11.90 -15.55 -0.98
CA TYR A 11 -10.84 -16.57 -1.00
C TYR A 11 -11.24 -17.87 -0.30
N LEU A 12 -11.83 -17.79 0.89
CA LEU A 12 -12.28 -18.98 1.60
C LEU A 12 -13.40 -19.68 0.84
N LYS A 13 -14.33 -18.93 0.24
CA LYS A 13 -15.42 -19.48 -0.58
C LYS A 13 -14.94 -20.19 -1.84
N GLN A 14 -13.83 -19.75 -2.47
CA GLN A 14 -13.22 -20.47 -3.61
C GLN A 14 -12.86 -21.92 -3.25
N HIS A 15 -12.59 -22.20 -1.96
CA HIS A 15 -12.23 -23.52 -1.45
C HIS A 15 -13.41 -24.29 -0.80
N ALA A 16 -14.64 -23.77 -0.86
CA ALA A 16 -15.79 -24.36 -0.20
C ALA A 16 -16.20 -25.74 -0.73
N ASP A 17 -15.93 -26.00 -1.99
CA ASP A 17 -16.27 -27.25 -2.69
C ASP A 17 -15.09 -28.25 -2.78
N ASN A 18 -13.90 -27.87 -2.31
CA ASN A 18 -12.77 -28.79 -2.26
C ASN A 18 -13.12 -30.06 -1.46
N PRO A 19 -12.60 -31.24 -1.84
CA PRO A 19 -12.76 -32.47 -1.07
C PRO A 19 -12.02 -32.45 0.28
N VAL A 20 -11.15 -31.48 0.53
CA VAL A 20 -10.49 -31.24 1.82
C VAL A 20 -11.51 -30.75 2.85
N ASP A 21 -11.51 -31.34 4.07
CA ASP A 21 -12.31 -30.91 5.21
C ASP A 21 -11.72 -29.64 5.86
N TRP A 22 -11.84 -28.54 5.12
CA TRP A 22 -11.33 -27.25 5.54
C TRP A 22 -12.13 -26.62 6.67
N TYR A 23 -11.39 -26.06 7.64
CA TYR A 23 -11.87 -25.20 8.70
C TYR A 23 -11.39 -23.76 8.46
N PRO A 24 -12.17 -22.73 8.78
CA PRO A 24 -11.62 -21.42 9.05
C PRO A 24 -10.81 -21.47 10.36
N TRP A 25 -9.89 -20.52 10.57
CA TRP A 25 -9.21 -20.38 11.86
C TRP A 25 -10.22 -20.07 12.96
N GLY A 26 -10.15 -20.82 14.06
CA GLY A 26 -11.03 -20.61 15.20
C GLY A 26 -11.04 -21.78 16.18
N ALA A 27 -11.80 -21.60 17.25
CA ALA A 27 -11.84 -22.54 18.36
C ALA A 27 -12.27 -23.98 17.96
N GLU A 28 -13.15 -24.13 16.96
CA GLU A 28 -13.61 -25.46 16.50
C GLU A 28 -12.45 -26.30 15.99
N ALA A 29 -11.62 -25.73 15.10
CA ALA A 29 -10.47 -26.42 14.51
C ALA A 29 -9.38 -26.72 15.57
N LEU A 30 -9.04 -25.73 16.39
CA LEU A 30 -8.01 -25.85 17.43
C LEU A 30 -8.40 -26.87 18.51
N ASN A 31 -9.66 -26.86 18.96
CA ASN A 31 -10.16 -27.84 19.93
C ASN A 31 -10.19 -29.24 19.33
N ARG A 32 -10.55 -29.40 18.05
CA ARG A 32 -10.50 -30.67 17.35
C ARG A 32 -9.06 -31.23 17.31
N ALA A 33 -8.09 -30.38 16.92
CA ALA A 33 -6.68 -30.79 16.86
C ALA A 33 -6.16 -31.28 18.24
N ARG A 34 -6.52 -30.54 19.32
CA ARG A 34 -6.17 -30.95 20.69
C ARG A 34 -6.85 -32.25 21.11
N ALA A 35 -8.15 -32.39 20.86
CA ALA A 35 -8.92 -33.58 21.27
C ALA A 35 -8.46 -34.84 20.54
N GLU A 36 -8.12 -34.74 19.26
CA GLU A 36 -7.65 -35.86 18.44
C GLU A 36 -6.12 -36.08 18.53
N GLY A 37 -5.38 -35.13 19.14
CA GLY A 37 -3.91 -35.19 19.22
C GLY A 37 -3.25 -35.10 17.87
N ARG A 38 -3.89 -34.45 16.88
CA ARG A 38 -3.47 -34.37 15.47
C ARG A 38 -2.76 -33.02 15.15
N PRO A 39 -1.73 -33.04 14.32
CA PRO A 39 -1.13 -31.79 13.85
C PRO A 39 -2.11 -31.00 12.96
N ILE A 40 -1.91 -29.70 12.93
CA ILE A 40 -2.68 -28.80 12.05
C ILE A 40 -1.90 -28.57 10.76
N LEU A 41 -2.57 -28.66 9.62
CA LEU A 41 -2.11 -28.12 8.35
C LEU A 41 -2.78 -26.77 8.14
N LEU A 42 -1.99 -25.70 8.18
CA LEU A 42 -2.43 -24.33 7.95
C LEU A 42 -2.04 -23.88 6.56
N SER A 43 -3.02 -23.48 5.75
CA SER A 43 -2.80 -22.91 4.42
C SER A 43 -3.28 -21.45 4.41
N ILE A 44 -2.37 -20.52 4.07
CA ILE A 44 -2.65 -19.07 4.03
C ILE A 44 -2.43 -18.58 2.60
N GLY A 45 -3.35 -17.72 2.12
CA GLY A 45 -3.30 -17.10 0.79
C GLY A 45 -4.30 -15.96 0.68
N TYR A 46 -4.65 -15.56 -0.54
CA TYR A 46 -5.61 -14.48 -0.83
C TYR A 46 -6.27 -14.71 -2.20
N ALA A 47 -7.37 -14.01 -2.49
CA ALA A 47 -8.26 -14.34 -3.60
C ALA A 47 -7.62 -14.18 -4.98
N ALA A 48 -6.81 -13.14 -5.21
CA ALA A 48 -6.17 -12.87 -6.50
C ALA A 48 -4.82 -13.61 -6.69
N CYS A 49 -4.46 -14.53 -5.79
CA CYS A 49 -3.16 -15.20 -5.79
C CYS A 49 -3.08 -16.33 -6.81
N HIS A 50 -2.44 -16.12 -7.96
CA HIS A 50 -2.26 -17.12 -9.02
C HIS A 50 -1.68 -18.45 -8.50
N TRP A 51 -0.55 -18.43 -7.78
CA TRP A 51 0.05 -19.68 -7.24
C TRP A 51 -0.81 -20.37 -6.18
N CYS A 52 -1.73 -19.63 -5.53
CA CYS A 52 -2.73 -20.25 -4.65
C CYS A 52 -3.77 -21.02 -5.46
N HIS A 53 -4.18 -20.51 -6.64
CA HIS A 53 -5.06 -21.21 -7.58
C HIS A 53 -4.38 -22.44 -8.14
N VAL A 54 -3.11 -22.34 -8.57
CA VAL A 54 -2.33 -23.49 -9.06
C VAL A 54 -2.29 -24.59 -8.00
N MET A 55 -1.94 -24.27 -6.74
CA MET A 55 -1.90 -25.29 -5.68
C MET A 55 -3.28 -25.87 -5.35
N ALA A 56 -4.36 -25.08 -5.51
CA ALA A 56 -5.71 -25.57 -5.32
C ALA A 56 -6.07 -26.62 -6.37
N HIS A 57 -5.85 -26.34 -7.66
CA HIS A 57 -6.14 -27.26 -8.77
C HIS A 57 -5.29 -28.52 -8.71
N GLU A 58 -4.00 -28.38 -8.41
CA GLU A 58 -3.07 -29.51 -8.40
C GLU A 58 -3.18 -30.41 -7.17
N SER A 59 -3.59 -29.86 -6.02
CA SER A 59 -3.51 -30.58 -4.74
C SER A 59 -4.82 -30.59 -3.95
N PHE A 60 -5.51 -29.45 -3.79
CA PHE A 60 -6.67 -29.37 -2.90
C PHE A 60 -7.97 -29.88 -3.54
N GLU A 61 -8.03 -29.92 -4.87
CA GLU A 61 -9.14 -30.48 -5.64
C GLU A 61 -8.93 -31.96 -5.96
N ASP A 62 -7.70 -32.48 -5.80
CA ASP A 62 -7.40 -33.90 -5.98
C ASP A 62 -7.93 -34.75 -4.82
N PRO A 63 -8.86 -35.72 -5.07
CA PRO A 63 -9.46 -36.52 -4.00
C PRO A 63 -8.47 -37.38 -3.23
N GLU A 64 -7.37 -37.84 -3.87
CA GLU A 64 -6.37 -38.69 -3.19
C GLU A 64 -5.54 -37.84 -2.19
N THR A 65 -5.07 -36.67 -2.63
CA THR A 65 -4.34 -35.73 -1.78
C THR A 65 -5.24 -35.23 -0.63
N ALA A 66 -6.50 -34.88 -0.93
CA ALA A 66 -7.48 -34.48 0.08
C ALA A 66 -7.75 -35.61 1.10
N GLY A 67 -7.82 -36.86 0.66
CA GLY A 67 -7.93 -38.03 1.53
C GLY A 67 -6.79 -38.11 2.55
N VAL A 68 -5.55 -37.97 2.09
CA VAL A 68 -4.35 -37.93 2.94
C VAL A 68 -4.38 -36.75 3.92
N MET A 69 -4.74 -35.55 3.44
CA MET A 69 -4.88 -34.35 4.29
C MET A 69 -5.91 -34.57 5.39
N ASN A 70 -7.09 -35.08 5.06
CA ASN A 70 -8.20 -35.29 5.99
C ASN A 70 -7.90 -36.39 7.03
N GLU A 71 -7.15 -37.42 6.64
CA GLU A 71 -6.74 -38.49 7.56
C GLU A 71 -5.68 -38.02 8.55
N LEU A 72 -4.68 -37.28 8.08
CA LEU A 72 -3.46 -37.00 8.85
C LEU A 72 -3.49 -35.67 9.62
N PHE A 73 -4.29 -34.70 9.19
CA PHE A 73 -4.26 -33.33 9.73
C PHE A 73 -5.67 -32.79 10.05
N VAL A 74 -5.71 -31.77 10.90
CA VAL A 74 -6.81 -30.81 10.93
C VAL A 74 -6.45 -29.67 10.00
N ASN A 75 -7.22 -29.50 8.91
CA ASN A 75 -6.88 -28.60 7.83
C ASN A 75 -7.53 -27.23 8.05
N ILE A 76 -6.73 -26.17 8.19
CA ILE A 76 -7.17 -24.80 8.40
C ILE A 76 -6.80 -23.95 7.18
N LYS A 77 -7.76 -23.16 6.68
CA LYS A 77 -7.56 -22.19 5.59
C LYS A 77 -7.74 -20.78 6.13
N VAL A 78 -6.83 -19.88 5.75
CA VAL A 78 -6.83 -18.47 6.20
C VAL A 78 -6.68 -17.53 5.02
N ASP A 79 -7.53 -16.51 4.96
CA ASP A 79 -7.35 -15.34 4.11
C ASP A 79 -6.44 -14.35 4.83
N ARG A 80 -5.22 -14.13 4.28
CA ARG A 80 -4.24 -13.20 4.84
C ARG A 80 -4.73 -11.76 4.92
N GLU A 81 -5.66 -11.40 4.06
CA GLU A 81 -6.18 -10.04 3.99
C GLU A 81 -7.22 -9.77 5.09
N GLU A 82 -7.96 -10.81 5.51
CA GLU A 82 -8.85 -10.73 6.69
C GLU A 82 -8.11 -10.97 8.02
N ARG A 83 -7.02 -11.79 8.00
CA ARG A 83 -6.25 -12.16 9.19
C ARG A 83 -4.75 -11.88 9.00
N PRO A 84 -4.36 -10.59 8.85
CA PRO A 84 -2.96 -10.20 8.70
C PRO A 84 -2.11 -10.54 9.93
N ASP A 85 -2.70 -10.65 11.10
CA ASP A 85 -2.07 -11.11 12.34
C ASP A 85 -1.53 -12.54 12.22
N LEU A 86 -2.34 -13.46 11.71
CA LEU A 86 -1.92 -14.84 11.45
C LEU A 86 -0.88 -14.91 10.33
N ASP A 87 -1.09 -14.15 9.26
CA ASP A 87 -0.13 -14.09 8.16
C ASP A 87 1.25 -13.64 8.65
N ALA A 88 1.33 -12.53 9.40
CA ALA A 88 2.59 -12.01 9.92
C ALA A 88 3.32 -13.00 10.84
N ILE A 89 2.60 -13.64 11.77
CA ILE A 89 3.16 -14.63 12.70
C ILE A 89 3.74 -15.81 11.93
N TYR A 90 2.95 -16.43 11.05
CA TYR A 90 3.38 -17.66 10.38
C TYR A 90 4.35 -17.38 9.23
N MET A 91 4.29 -16.23 8.57
CA MET A 91 5.29 -15.80 7.60
C MET A 91 6.66 -15.62 8.25
N SER A 92 6.74 -14.97 9.41
CA SER A 92 7.99 -14.82 10.16
C SER A 92 8.60 -16.17 10.53
N ALA A 93 7.75 -17.14 10.93
CA ALA A 93 8.21 -18.49 11.24
C ALA A 93 8.71 -19.22 9.98
N VAL A 94 7.98 -19.15 8.85
CA VAL A 94 8.40 -19.78 7.60
C VAL A 94 9.71 -19.17 7.09
N GLN A 95 9.84 -17.86 7.09
CA GLN A 95 11.09 -17.18 6.69
C GLN A 95 12.28 -17.59 7.57
N ALA A 96 12.07 -17.72 8.87
CA ALA A 96 13.13 -18.17 9.79
C ALA A 96 13.55 -19.63 9.53
N MET A 97 12.61 -20.51 9.14
CA MET A 97 12.87 -21.92 8.86
C MET A 97 13.47 -22.17 7.47
N THR A 98 13.08 -21.40 6.45
CA THR A 98 13.38 -21.68 5.05
C THR A 98 14.30 -20.64 4.37
N GLY A 99 14.44 -19.46 4.99
CA GLY A 99 15.18 -18.32 4.42
C GLY A 99 14.37 -17.49 3.41
N HIS A 100 13.16 -17.90 3.06
CA HIS A 100 12.27 -17.18 2.13
C HIS A 100 10.81 -17.31 2.56
N GLY A 101 9.94 -16.47 2.01
CA GLY A 101 8.51 -16.47 2.24
C GLY A 101 7.73 -16.16 0.98
N GLY A 102 6.42 -16.32 1.02
CA GLY A 102 5.51 -16.07 -0.10
C GLY A 102 4.19 -16.83 0.05
N TRP A 103 3.29 -16.61 -0.88
CA TRP A 103 1.99 -17.29 -0.94
C TRP A 103 1.88 -18.10 -2.23
N PRO A 104 1.19 -19.28 -2.15
CA PRO A 104 0.55 -19.87 -0.97
C PRO A 104 1.56 -20.19 0.12
N MET A 105 1.16 -19.99 1.39
CA MET A 105 1.97 -20.39 2.54
C MET A 105 1.36 -21.62 3.18
N THR A 106 2.17 -22.66 3.37
CA THR A 106 1.77 -23.93 3.98
C THR A 106 2.58 -24.17 5.25
N VAL A 107 1.92 -24.26 6.39
CA VAL A 107 2.58 -24.40 7.69
C VAL A 107 1.99 -25.57 8.48
N PHE A 108 2.84 -26.36 9.11
CA PHE A 108 2.43 -27.46 9.97
C PHE A 108 2.63 -27.05 11.43
N LEU A 109 1.53 -27.14 12.21
CA LEU A 109 1.48 -26.67 13.57
C LEU A 109 1.23 -27.83 14.53
N THR A 110 1.73 -27.68 15.75
CA THR A 110 1.25 -28.49 16.88
C THR A 110 -0.23 -28.19 17.14
N PRO A 111 -0.96 -29.05 17.91
CA PRO A 111 -2.36 -28.78 18.28
C PRO A 111 -2.58 -27.45 19.03
N ASP A 112 -1.50 -26.87 19.58
CA ASP A 112 -1.51 -25.56 20.25
C ASP A 112 -1.18 -24.38 19.31
N GLY A 113 -1.09 -24.63 18.01
CA GLY A 113 -0.87 -23.60 16.99
C GLY A 113 0.59 -23.18 16.82
N VAL A 114 1.57 -23.90 17.37
CA VAL A 114 2.99 -23.55 17.24
C VAL A 114 3.58 -24.21 16.00
N PRO A 115 4.18 -23.46 15.07
CA PRO A 115 4.77 -23.99 13.85
C PRO A 115 6.04 -24.80 14.14
N PHE A 116 6.19 -25.93 13.44
CA PHE A 116 7.38 -26.79 13.52
C PHE A 116 7.95 -27.16 12.15
N TYR A 117 7.19 -26.95 11.06
CA TYR A 117 7.62 -27.12 9.68
C TYR A 117 6.77 -26.23 8.76
N GLY A 118 7.33 -25.78 7.63
CA GLY A 118 6.57 -24.96 6.68
C GLY A 118 7.33 -24.71 5.39
N GLY A 119 6.61 -24.14 4.45
CA GLY A 119 7.09 -23.71 3.15
C GLY A 119 6.04 -22.87 2.43
N THR A 120 6.29 -22.64 1.16
CA THR A 120 5.35 -21.92 0.28
C THR A 120 4.55 -22.93 -0.57
N TYR A 121 4.76 -22.94 -1.85
CA TYR A 121 4.17 -23.89 -2.78
C TYR A 121 4.85 -25.26 -2.71
N PHE A 122 4.08 -26.34 -2.81
CA PHE A 122 4.55 -27.72 -2.98
C PHE A 122 3.90 -28.34 -4.22
N PRO A 123 4.70 -28.89 -5.17
CA PRO A 123 4.18 -29.48 -6.41
C PRO A 123 3.43 -30.81 -6.16
N PRO A 124 2.55 -31.25 -7.09
CA PRO A 124 1.83 -32.52 -6.97
C PRO A 124 2.78 -33.73 -7.07
N ASP A 125 3.84 -33.64 -7.86
CA ASP A 125 4.87 -34.64 -8.06
C ASP A 125 6.25 -34.13 -7.69
N ASP A 126 7.22 -35.05 -7.42
CA ASP A 126 8.60 -34.67 -7.11
C ASP A 126 9.24 -33.94 -8.30
N MET A 127 9.64 -32.67 -8.12
CA MET A 127 10.22 -31.82 -9.15
C MET A 127 11.54 -31.18 -8.69
N GLN A 128 12.62 -31.31 -9.51
CA GLN A 128 13.87 -30.55 -9.40
C GLN A 128 14.34 -30.20 -7.98
N GLY A 129 14.34 -31.17 -7.07
CA GLY A 129 14.77 -30.97 -5.68
C GLY A 129 13.66 -30.54 -4.70
N MET A 130 12.45 -30.31 -5.19
CA MET A 130 11.26 -30.09 -4.34
C MET A 130 10.48 -31.39 -4.20
N PRO A 131 10.18 -31.84 -2.95
CA PRO A 131 9.34 -33.01 -2.72
C PRO A 131 7.88 -32.72 -3.08
N SER A 132 7.17 -33.76 -3.56
CA SER A 132 5.74 -33.64 -3.80
C SER A 132 4.97 -33.36 -2.51
N PHE A 133 3.82 -32.69 -2.64
CA PHE A 133 2.99 -32.33 -1.48
C PHE A 133 2.59 -33.57 -0.67
N ARG A 134 2.15 -34.65 -1.34
CA ARG A 134 1.81 -35.93 -0.66
C ARG A 134 2.98 -36.51 0.13
N ARG A 135 4.19 -36.44 -0.41
CA ARG A 135 5.40 -36.88 0.29
C ARG A 135 5.69 -36.03 1.53
N VAL A 136 5.50 -34.71 1.44
CA VAL A 136 5.64 -33.80 2.59
C VAL A 136 4.60 -34.15 3.67
N LEU A 137 3.33 -34.33 3.30
CA LEU A 137 2.25 -34.71 4.23
C LEU A 137 2.59 -35.99 5.01
N ALA A 138 2.99 -37.05 4.29
CA ALA A 138 3.37 -38.32 4.91
C ALA A 138 4.57 -38.17 5.84
N SER A 139 5.62 -37.46 5.41
CA SER A 139 6.85 -37.27 6.18
C SER A 139 6.61 -36.47 7.45
N VAL A 140 5.83 -35.39 7.38
CA VAL A 140 5.48 -34.55 8.54
C VAL A 140 4.62 -35.32 9.53
N SER A 141 3.61 -36.06 9.06
CA SER A 141 2.76 -36.88 9.93
C SER A 141 3.57 -37.97 10.64
N THR A 142 4.49 -38.61 9.93
CA THR A 142 5.39 -39.64 10.53
C THR A 142 6.29 -39.00 11.59
N ALA A 143 6.90 -37.85 11.27
CA ALA A 143 7.73 -37.13 12.25
C ALA A 143 6.93 -36.75 13.51
N PHE A 144 5.71 -36.24 13.32
CA PHE A 144 4.83 -35.86 14.43
C PHE A 144 4.46 -37.02 15.34
N ARG A 145 4.27 -38.25 14.79
CA ARG A 145 3.92 -39.45 15.58
C ARG A 145 5.14 -40.11 16.20
N GLU A 146 6.24 -40.26 15.45
CA GLU A 146 7.37 -41.12 15.80
C GLU A 146 8.57 -40.36 16.37
N ARG A 147 8.71 -39.05 16.00
CA ARG A 147 9.80 -38.18 16.45
C ARG A 147 9.29 -36.95 17.19
N ARG A 148 8.40 -37.18 18.17
CA ARG A 148 7.75 -36.11 18.92
C ARG A 148 8.75 -35.15 19.59
N GLY A 149 9.89 -35.65 20.06
CA GLY A 149 10.95 -34.85 20.66
C GLY A 149 11.54 -33.81 19.65
N ASP A 150 11.73 -34.20 18.40
CA ASP A 150 12.25 -33.33 17.36
C ASP A 150 11.22 -32.23 17.02
N VAL A 151 9.94 -32.59 16.97
CA VAL A 151 8.84 -31.63 16.71
C VAL A 151 8.74 -30.62 17.85
N GLU A 152 8.80 -31.05 19.11
CA GLU A 152 8.76 -30.14 20.26
C GLU A 152 10.02 -29.25 20.33
N ALA A 153 11.19 -29.78 19.97
CA ALA A 153 12.41 -28.98 19.88
C ALA A 153 12.30 -27.87 18.80
N ALA A 154 11.79 -28.21 17.61
CA ALA A 154 11.57 -27.22 16.54
C ALA A 154 10.53 -26.15 16.95
N ALA A 155 9.40 -26.56 17.52
CA ALA A 155 8.39 -25.64 18.05
C ALA A 155 8.96 -24.76 19.19
N GLY A 156 9.81 -25.31 20.05
CA GLY A 156 10.52 -24.57 21.10
C GLY A 156 11.48 -23.50 20.56
N GLN A 157 12.17 -23.78 19.45
CA GLN A 157 13.02 -22.79 18.77
C GLN A 157 12.19 -21.60 18.24
N VAL A 158 11.04 -21.87 17.64
CA VAL A 158 10.14 -20.81 17.15
C VAL A 158 9.58 -19.97 18.31
N ARG A 159 9.16 -20.58 19.42
CA ARG A 159 8.75 -19.82 20.62
C ARG A 159 9.88 -18.92 21.14
N THR A 160 11.11 -19.44 21.19
CA THR A 160 12.29 -18.65 21.61
C THR A 160 12.57 -17.50 20.64
N MET A 161 12.43 -17.73 19.35
CA MET A 161 12.56 -16.68 18.33
C MET A 161 11.55 -15.54 18.58
N PHE A 162 10.26 -15.87 18.74
CA PHE A 162 9.24 -14.86 19.00
C PHE A 162 9.46 -14.11 20.32
N ALA A 163 9.91 -14.80 21.38
CA ALA A 163 10.24 -14.12 22.63
C ALA A 163 11.36 -13.09 22.44
N ARG A 164 12.40 -13.43 21.68
CA ARG A 164 13.52 -12.51 21.39
C ARG A 164 13.12 -11.34 20.49
N MET A 165 12.17 -11.52 19.55
CA MET A 165 11.65 -10.42 18.73
C MET A 165 10.95 -9.34 19.57
N HIS A 166 10.46 -9.71 20.75
CA HIS A 166 9.81 -8.76 21.69
C HIS A 166 10.76 -8.18 22.73
N GLU A 167 12.00 -8.69 22.84
CA GLU A 167 13.00 -8.06 23.70
C GLU A 167 13.31 -6.67 23.13
N ALA A 168 13.18 -5.65 23.98
CA ALA A 168 13.45 -4.27 23.59
C ALA A 168 14.90 -4.17 23.08
N GLN A 169 15.07 -3.90 21.80
CA GLN A 169 16.35 -3.45 21.29
C GLN A 169 16.59 -2.08 21.90
N GLY A 170 17.75 -1.87 22.51
CA GLY A 170 18.09 -0.59 23.16
C GLY A 170 17.82 0.58 22.21
N ALA A 171 17.29 1.69 22.76
CA ALA A 171 16.94 2.86 21.97
C ALA A 171 18.16 3.35 21.15
N ALA A 172 17.99 3.50 19.85
CA ALA A 172 19.02 4.02 18.94
C ALA A 172 19.21 5.55 19.08
N GLY A 173 18.37 6.20 19.89
CA GLY A 173 18.30 7.67 20.01
C GLY A 173 17.30 8.26 19.00
N ALA A 174 16.96 9.54 19.22
CA ALA A 174 16.04 10.26 18.32
C ALA A 174 16.56 10.26 16.87
N PRO A 175 15.66 10.26 15.87
CA PRO A 175 16.07 10.33 14.48
C PRO A 175 16.84 11.62 14.19
N THR A 176 17.85 11.52 13.31
CA THR A 176 18.75 12.65 12.99
C THR A 176 18.82 12.87 11.48
N VAL A 177 19.31 14.04 11.08
CA VAL A 177 19.64 14.34 9.67
C VAL A 177 20.63 13.31 9.10
N ALA A 178 21.59 12.86 9.90
CA ALA A 178 22.59 11.88 9.50
C ALA A 178 21.95 10.52 9.20
N LEU A 179 20.98 10.08 10.01
CA LEU A 179 20.18 8.87 9.78
C LEU A 179 19.42 8.97 8.43
N LEU A 180 18.68 10.07 8.22
CA LEU A 180 17.92 10.28 6.98
C LEU A 180 18.82 10.30 5.75
N ALA A 181 19.94 11.03 5.81
CA ALA A 181 20.92 11.08 4.73
C ALA A 181 21.58 9.71 4.46
N GLY A 182 21.86 8.93 5.51
CA GLY A 182 22.37 7.56 5.41
C GLY A 182 21.38 6.64 4.72
N ALA A 183 20.12 6.67 5.15
CA ALA A 183 19.02 5.90 4.56
C ALA A 183 18.77 6.27 3.09
N ALA A 184 18.75 7.57 2.77
CA ALA A 184 18.57 8.06 1.39
C ALA A 184 19.67 7.55 0.46
N ARG A 185 20.94 7.60 0.89
CA ARG A 185 22.02 6.99 0.13
C ARG A 185 21.88 5.47 0.00
N GLY A 186 21.33 4.80 1.02
CA GLY A 186 21.01 3.37 1.00
C GLY A 186 19.98 3.02 -0.06
N VAL A 187 18.91 3.81 -0.17
CA VAL A 187 17.90 3.71 -1.22
C VAL A 187 18.52 3.93 -2.61
N ALA A 188 19.27 5.03 -2.78
CA ALA A 188 19.88 5.37 -4.07
C ALA A 188 20.89 4.34 -4.59
N ARG A 189 21.60 3.63 -3.70
CA ARG A 189 22.53 2.55 -4.10
C ARG A 189 21.87 1.36 -4.78
N ARG A 190 20.56 1.17 -4.60
CA ARG A 190 19.81 0.08 -5.20
C ARG A 190 19.07 0.49 -6.48
N PHE A 191 19.18 1.75 -6.86
CA PHE A 191 18.52 2.27 -8.05
C PHE A 191 19.08 1.63 -9.32
N ASP A 192 18.17 1.14 -10.17
CA ASP A 192 18.47 0.64 -11.51
C ASP A 192 18.42 1.83 -12.49
N ASP A 193 19.60 2.34 -12.84
CA ASP A 193 19.75 3.51 -13.73
C ASP A 193 19.40 3.21 -15.19
N ARG A 194 19.29 1.92 -15.55
CA ARG A 194 18.93 1.48 -16.91
C ARG A 194 17.43 1.35 -17.13
N TYR A 195 16.73 0.79 -16.14
CA TYR A 195 15.31 0.45 -16.27
C TYR A 195 14.41 1.14 -15.25
N GLY A 196 14.95 1.98 -14.41
CA GLY A 196 14.21 2.58 -13.29
C GLY A 196 13.82 1.58 -12.21
N GLY A 197 13.34 2.08 -11.07
CA GLY A 197 13.06 1.25 -9.91
C GLY A 197 14.32 0.73 -9.22
N PHE A 198 14.20 -0.38 -8.51
CA PHE A 198 15.34 -0.99 -7.82
C PHE A 198 15.80 -2.27 -8.52
N GLU A 199 17.07 -2.61 -8.36
CA GLU A 199 17.70 -3.77 -9.01
C GLU A 199 17.01 -5.09 -8.65
N GLY A 200 16.96 -6.01 -9.62
CA GLY A 200 16.47 -7.37 -9.45
C GLY A 200 15.28 -7.71 -10.36
N ALA A 201 14.87 -8.96 -10.25
CA ALA A 201 13.64 -9.53 -10.80
C ALA A 201 13.19 -10.68 -9.86
N PRO A 202 11.91 -10.75 -9.48
CA PRO A 202 10.82 -9.84 -9.82
C PRO A 202 11.04 -8.41 -9.28
N LYS A 203 10.43 -7.42 -9.91
CA LYS A 203 10.62 -6.00 -9.63
C LYS A 203 9.31 -5.37 -9.12
N PHE A 204 9.35 -4.86 -7.90
CA PHE A 204 8.20 -4.23 -7.23
C PHE A 204 8.26 -2.70 -7.33
N PRO A 205 7.10 -1.99 -7.32
CA PRO A 205 7.05 -0.53 -7.42
C PRO A 205 7.80 0.22 -6.32
N HIS A 206 7.77 -0.25 -5.07
CA HIS A 206 8.37 0.40 -3.90
C HIS A 206 8.03 1.90 -3.78
N ALA A 207 6.78 2.26 -4.03
CA ALA A 207 6.32 3.66 -4.08
C ALA A 207 6.72 4.48 -2.84
N MET A 208 6.70 3.88 -1.66
CA MET A 208 7.09 4.53 -0.40
C MET A 208 8.58 4.90 -0.35
N ALA A 209 9.47 4.02 -0.85
CA ALA A 209 10.90 4.32 -0.91
C ALA A 209 11.22 5.38 -1.97
N LEU A 210 10.47 5.41 -3.07
CA LEU A 210 10.55 6.46 -4.10
C LEU A 210 10.05 7.81 -3.57
N ASP A 211 8.97 7.83 -2.80
CA ASP A 211 8.45 9.03 -2.14
C ASP A 211 9.47 9.59 -1.13
N PHE A 212 10.08 8.72 -0.31
CA PHE A 212 11.17 9.13 0.57
C PHE A 212 12.39 9.68 -0.20
N ALA A 213 12.76 9.09 -1.33
CA ALA A 213 13.83 9.63 -2.18
C ALA A 213 13.53 11.06 -2.66
N LEU A 214 12.25 11.34 -3.00
CA LEU A 214 11.79 12.67 -3.37
C LEU A 214 11.85 13.65 -2.18
N VAL A 215 11.43 13.23 -0.98
CA VAL A 215 11.58 14.01 0.26
C VAL A 215 13.06 14.32 0.53
N ALA A 216 13.92 13.32 0.46
CA ALA A 216 15.35 13.49 0.69
C ALA A 216 16.01 14.42 -0.35
N TRP A 217 15.55 14.40 -1.59
CA TRP A 217 15.97 15.38 -2.59
C TRP A 217 15.53 16.80 -2.21
N ARG A 218 14.27 16.98 -1.82
CA ARG A 218 13.73 18.30 -1.45
C ARG A 218 14.43 18.89 -0.22
N ARG A 219 14.94 18.04 0.68
CA ARG A 219 15.77 18.43 1.84
C ARG A 219 17.26 18.61 1.51
N GLY A 220 17.69 18.40 0.27
CA GLY A 220 19.10 18.48 -0.11
C GLY A 220 19.96 17.31 0.40
N LEU A 221 19.36 16.25 0.93
CA LEU A 221 20.05 15.06 1.45
C LEU A 221 20.46 14.07 0.36
N LEU A 222 19.75 14.07 -0.78
CA LEU A 222 19.98 13.17 -1.90
C LEU A 222 19.84 13.94 -3.24
N PRO A 223 20.94 14.44 -3.84
CA PRO A 223 20.89 15.27 -5.04
C PRO A 223 20.16 14.64 -6.24
N ASN A 224 20.25 13.32 -6.43
CA ASN A 224 19.58 12.58 -7.50
C ASN A 224 18.24 11.96 -7.09
N GLY A 225 17.71 12.23 -5.90
CA GLY A 225 16.48 11.61 -5.38
C GLY A 225 15.25 11.85 -6.26
N MET A 226 15.12 13.04 -6.85
CA MET A 226 14.06 13.35 -7.81
C MET A 226 14.18 12.51 -9.09
N ILE A 227 15.41 12.30 -9.59
CA ILE A 227 15.68 11.44 -10.75
C ILE A 227 15.27 9.99 -10.42
N VAL A 228 15.70 9.47 -9.25
CA VAL A 228 15.34 8.12 -8.78
C VAL A 228 13.81 7.94 -8.77
N ALA A 229 13.08 8.88 -8.19
CA ALA A 229 11.62 8.77 -8.09
C ALA A 229 10.92 8.94 -9.45
N ARG A 230 11.27 9.99 -10.21
CA ARG A 230 10.65 10.31 -11.50
C ARG A 230 10.91 9.21 -12.54
N ASP A 231 12.17 8.83 -12.72
CA ASP A 231 12.53 7.89 -13.79
C ASP A 231 11.98 6.49 -13.48
N SER A 232 11.90 6.11 -12.20
CA SER A 232 11.20 4.88 -11.79
C SER A 232 9.70 4.93 -12.10
N PHE A 233 9.03 6.02 -11.75
CA PHE A 233 7.60 6.18 -12.02
C PHE A 233 7.30 6.17 -13.53
N LEU A 234 8.07 6.90 -14.33
CA LEU A 234 7.92 6.94 -15.79
C LEU A 234 8.24 5.59 -16.44
N ALA A 235 9.26 4.86 -15.94
CA ALA A 235 9.57 3.53 -16.44
C ALA A 235 8.41 2.53 -16.17
N MET A 236 7.81 2.58 -14.99
CA MET A 236 6.62 1.79 -14.67
C MET A 236 5.43 2.19 -15.53
N SER A 237 5.14 3.49 -15.68
CA SER A 237 3.98 3.97 -16.44
C SER A 237 4.06 3.67 -17.95
N ARG A 238 5.27 3.59 -18.48
CA ARG A 238 5.53 3.21 -19.89
C ARG A 238 5.62 1.70 -20.08
N GLY A 239 5.89 0.94 -19.02
CA GLY A 239 6.00 -0.51 -19.03
C GLY A 239 4.67 -1.23 -19.19
N GLY A 240 4.72 -2.55 -19.36
CA GLY A 240 3.53 -3.40 -19.34
C GLY A 240 2.92 -3.58 -17.94
N ILE A 241 3.63 -3.17 -16.89
CA ILE A 241 3.08 -3.11 -15.52
C ILE A 241 1.94 -2.08 -15.39
N HIS A 242 1.90 -1.07 -16.25
CA HIS A 242 0.77 -0.16 -16.39
C HIS A 242 -0.15 -0.65 -17.51
N ASP A 243 -1.43 -0.81 -17.23
CA ASP A 243 -2.42 -1.19 -18.25
C ASP A 243 -2.66 -0.03 -19.22
N GLN A 244 -2.02 -0.10 -20.39
CA GLN A 244 -2.03 0.95 -21.41
C GLN A 244 -3.43 1.23 -22.00
N VAL A 245 -4.41 0.35 -21.78
CA VAL A 245 -5.77 0.49 -22.30
C VAL A 245 -6.74 0.98 -21.23
N GLY A 246 -6.75 0.35 -20.06
CA GLY A 246 -7.75 0.60 -19.01
C GLY A 246 -7.23 1.41 -17.82
N GLY A 247 -5.94 1.69 -17.75
CA GLY A 247 -5.32 2.34 -16.61
C GLY A 247 -5.12 1.42 -15.40
N GLY A 248 -4.50 1.99 -14.36
CA GLY A 248 -4.10 1.27 -13.17
C GLY A 248 -2.86 0.40 -13.37
N PHE A 249 -2.16 0.12 -12.27
CA PHE A 249 -0.92 -0.66 -12.25
C PHE A 249 -1.16 -2.08 -11.77
N HIS A 250 -0.51 -3.02 -12.42
CA HIS A 250 -0.36 -4.38 -11.94
C HIS A 250 0.63 -4.42 -10.76
N ARG A 251 0.60 -5.50 -9.98
CA ARG A 251 1.27 -5.58 -8.69
C ARG A 251 2.79 -5.51 -8.76
N TYR A 252 3.43 -6.27 -9.67
CA TYR A 252 4.87 -6.28 -9.89
C TYR A 252 5.20 -6.78 -11.28
N SER A 253 6.45 -6.56 -11.72
CA SER A 253 6.98 -7.14 -12.95
C SER A 253 7.82 -8.37 -12.65
N VAL A 254 7.65 -9.44 -13.42
CA VAL A 254 8.47 -10.66 -13.32
C VAL A 254 9.86 -10.47 -13.92
N ASP A 255 10.03 -9.44 -14.76
CA ASP A 255 11.31 -9.06 -15.36
C ASP A 255 11.84 -7.73 -14.83
N ALA A 256 13.10 -7.43 -15.13
CA ALA A 256 13.76 -6.20 -14.68
C ALA A 256 13.39 -4.93 -15.48
N LYS A 257 12.59 -5.06 -16.56
CA LYS A 257 12.32 -3.99 -17.54
C LYS A 257 10.92 -3.40 -17.42
N TRP A 258 10.12 -3.84 -16.46
CA TRP A 258 8.73 -3.49 -16.29
C TRP A 258 7.80 -3.96 -17.41
N LEU A 259 8.22 -4.95 -18.23
CA LEU A 259 7.47 -5.38 -19.40
C LEU A 259 6.41 -6.44 -19.09
N VAL A 260 6.78 -7.52 -18.44
CA VAL A 260 5.88 -8.64 -18.16
C VAL A 260 5.39 -8.53 -16.72
N PRO A 261 4.14 -8.08 -16.49
CA PRO A 261 3.60 -7.99 -15.14
C PRO A 261 3.14 -9.35 -14.63
N HIS A 262 3.06 -9.50 -13.32
CA HIS A 262 2.09 -10.37 -12.69
C HIS A 262 0.76 -9.63 -12.68
N PHE A 263 -0.24 -10.16 -13.40
CA PHE A 263 -1.39 -9.37 -13.86
C PHE A 263 -2.42 -9.00 -12.78
N GLU A 264 -2.21 -9.34 -11.50
CA GLU A 264 -3.01 -8.82 -10.38
C GLU A 264 -2.99 -7.29 -10.35
N LYS A 265 -4.13 -6.64 -10.04
CA LYS A 265 -4.17 -5.20 -9.72
C LYS A 265 -4.68 -5.02 -8.29
N MET A 266 -3.82 -4.52 -7.41
CA MET A 266 -4.15 -4.32 -6.01
C MET A 266 -4.52 -2.86 -5.74
N LEU A 267 -5.52 -2.63 -4.91
CA LEU A 267 -5.96 -1.28 -4.54
C LEU A 267 -4.83 -0.47 -3.88
N TYR A 268 -4.09 -1.10 -2.96
CA TYR A 268 -3.03 -0.43 -2.20
C TYR A 268 -1.85 0.02 -3.05
N ASP A 269 -1.41 -0.78 -4.04
CA ASP A 269 -0.34 -0.38 -4.96
C ASP A 269 -0.73 0.86 -5.74
N ASN A 270 -1.97 0.87 -6.25
CA ASN A 270 -2.52 1.99 -7.00
C ASN A 270 -2.73 3.23 -6.12
N ALA A 271 -3.12 3.07 -4.85
CA ALA A 271 -3.23 4.17 -3.90
C ALA A 271 -1.89 4.87 -3.64
N LEU A 272 -0.83 4.07 -3.43
CA LEU A 272 0.52 4.58 -3.17
C LEU A 272 1.15 5.20 -4.43
N LEU A 273 0.94 4.61 -5.60
CA LEU A 273 1.41 5.16 -6.88
C LEU A 273 0.65 6.42 -7.28
N CYS A 274 -0.65 6.52 -6.98
CA CYS A 274 -1.42 7.76 -7.17
C CYS A 274 -0.77 8.91 -6.38
N ARG A 275 -0.50 8.70 -5.11
CA ARG A 275 0.14 9.69 -4.23
C ARG A 275 1.53 10.08 -4.70
N LEU A 276 2.38 9.09 -5.03
CA LEU A 276 3.72 9.34 -5.59
C LEU A 276 3.64 10.17 -6.88
N GLY A 277 2.71 9.83 -7.79
CA GLY A 277 2.48 10.59 -9.03
C GLY A 277 2.07 12.04 -8.77
N VAL A 278 1.21 12.28 -7.77
CA VAL A 278 0.83 13.64 -7.33
C VAL A 278 2.05 14.42 -6.84
N HIS A 279 2.87 13.85 -5.96
CA HIS A 279 4.09 14.48 -5.44
C HIS A 279 5.10 14.78 -6.56
N LEU A 280 5.29 13.84 -7.49
CA LEU A 280 6.14 14.06 -8.67
C LEU A 280 5.60 15.17 -9.57
N PHE A 281 4.29 15.24 -9.79
CA PHE A 281 3.69 16.33 -10.55
C PHE A 281 3.85 17.68 -9.84
N GLN A 282 3.75 17.75 -8.53
CA GLN A 282 4.01 18.98 -7.76
C GLN A 282 5.44 19.50 -8.00
N VAL A 283 6.42 18.61 -8.13
CA VAL A 283 7.83 18.96 -8.36
C VAL A 283 8.14 19.26 -9.83
N THR A 284 7.66 18.41 -10.74
CA THR A 284 8.12 18.43 -12.16
C THR A 284 7.20 19.18 -13.09
N ARG A 285 5.92 19.28 -12.78
CA ARG A 285 4.86 19.76 -13.71
C ARG A 285 4.77 18.95 -15.00
N ASP A 286 5.30 17.74 -15.00
CA ASP A 286 5.32 16.89 -16.17
C ASP A 286 3.90 16.45 -16.56
N PRO A 287 3.42 16.78 -17.78
CA PRO A 287 2.07 16.42 -18.22
C PRO A 287 1.89 14.90 -18.40
N GLU A 288 2.95 14.13 -18.64
CA GLU A 288 2.88 12.66 -18.72
C GLU A 288 2.53 12.07 -17.35
N ILE A 289 3.17 12.55 -16.29
CA ILE A 289 2.87 12.12 -14.92
C ILE A 289 1.42 12.44 -14.56
N ARG A 290 0.95 13.64 -14.91
CA ARG A 290 -0.45 14.01 -14.69
C ARG A 290 -1.41 13.05 -15.39
N LEU A 291 -1.18 12.75 -16.66
CA LEU A 291 -2.02 11.83 -17.43
C LEU A 291 -2.09 10.43 -16.78
N VAL A 292 -0.97 9.93 -16.25
CA VAL A 292 -0.94 8.63 -15.57
C VAL A 292 -1.76 8.67 -14.28
N VAL A 293 -1.71 9.76 -13.51
CA VAL A 293 -2.53 9.90 -12.30
C VAL A 293 -4.02 10.02 -12.67
N ASP A 294 -4.37 10.81 -13.69
CA ASP A 294 -5.75 10.92 -14.17
C ASP A 294 -6.27 9.56 -14.65
N ASP A 295 -5.49 8.79 -15.44
CA ASP A 295 -5.83 7.42 -15.88
C ASP A 295 -6.05 6.46 -14.70
N LEU A 296 -5.26 6.59 -13.64
CA LEU A 296 -5.41 5.78 -12.43
C LEU A 296 -6.70 6.14 -11.69
N VAL A 297 -7.04 7.43 -11.57
CA VAL A 297 -8.30 7.90 -10.97
C VAL A 297 -9.51 7.37 -11.76
N ASP A 298 -9.43 7.42 -13.10
CA ASP A 298 -10.47 6.90 -13.99
C ASP A 298 -10.66 5.38 -13.78
N TRP A 299 -9.56 4.61 -13.69
CA TRP A 299 -9.60 3.18 -13.42
C TRP A 299 -10.25 2.86 -12.06
N VAL A 300 -9.88 3.59 -11.00
CA VAL A 300 -10.48 3.41 -9.66
C VAL A 300 -11.98 3.67 -9.73
N GLY A 301 -12.39 4.74 -10.41
CA GLY A 301 -13.81 5.08 -10.60
C GLY A 301 -14.61 4.02 -11.35
N ALA A 302 -14.03 3.47 -12.42
CA ALA A 302 -14.70 2.54 -13.31
C ALA A 302 -14.69 1.08 -12.83
N GLU A 303 -13.57 0.61 -12.25
CA GLU A 303 -13.36 -0.81 -11.98
C GLU A 303 -13.38 -1.16 -10.49
N MET A 304 -12.97 -0.23 -9.61
CA MET A 304 -12.74 -0.55 -8.21
C MET A 304 -13.78 0.06 -7.26
N THR A 305 -14.67 0.92 -7.72
CA THR A 305 -15.65 1.59 -6.86
C THR A 305 -16.92 0.78 -6.70
N SER A 306 -17.33 0.51 -5.45
CA SER A 306 -18.57 -0.15 -5.14
C SER A 306 -19.78 0.82 -5.26
N PRO A 307 -20.99 0.31 -5.48
CA PRO A 307 -22.21 1.15 -5.46
C PRO A 307 -22.38 1.93 -4.15
N GLU A 308 -21.95 1.36 -3.03
CA GLU A 308 -22.04 1.94 -1.69
C GLU A 308 -21.01 3.05 -1.44
N GLY A 309 -19.94 3.11 -2.25
CA GLY A 309 -18.93 4.16 -2.23
C GLY A 309 -17.53 3.75 -1.75
N GLY A 310 -17.37 2.53 -1.24
CA GLY A 310 -16.05 1.97 -0.91
C GLY A 310 -15.32 1.45 -2.15
N PHE A 311 -14.04 1.10 -1.97
CA PHE A 311 -13.20 0.56 -3.04
C PHE A 311 -12.89 -0.91 -2.79
N TYR A 312 -13.08 -1.74 -3.82
CA TYR A 312 -12.80 -3.17 -3.82
C TYR A 312 -11.30 -3.46 -3.65
N ALA A 313 -10.96 -4.68 -3.20
CA ALA A 313 -9.59 -5.03 -2.83
C ALA A 313 -8.67 -5.23 -4.04
N SER A 314 -9.08 -6.04 -5.03
CA SER A 314 -8.19 -6.42 -6.14
C SER A 314 -8.93 -6.95 -7.35
N LEU A 315 -8.20 -7.00 -8.48
CA LEU A 315 -8.54 -7.78 -9.67
C LEU A 315 -7.55 -8.94 -9.78
N ASP A 316 -8.08 -10.13 -10.12
CA ASP A 316 -7.29 -11.34 -10.29
C ASP A 316 -6.31 -11.24 -11.48
N ALA A 317 -5.23 -11.99 -11.43
CA ALA A 317 -4.30 -12.13 -12.55
C ALA A 317 -4.92 -12.94 -13.71
N ASP A 318 -5.79 -13.92 -13.37
CA ASP A 318 -6.31 -14.91 -14.27
C ASP A 318 -7.67 -14.51 -14.86
N SER A 319 -7.86 -14.88 -16.12
CA SER A 319 -9.16 -14.86 -16.79
C SER A 319 -9.31 -16.19 -17.54
N GLU A 320 -10.40 -16.92 -17.30
CA GLU A 320 -10.64 -18.25 -17.86
C GLU A 320 -9.51 -19.25 -17.59
N GLY A 321 -8.82 -19.14 -16.44
CA GLY A 321 -7.73 -20.01 -16.02
C GLY A 321 -6.37 -19.73 -16.69
N GLU A 322 -6.23 -18.61 -17.39
CA GLU A 322 -4.98 -18.17 -18.02
C GLU A 322 -4.56 -16.81 -17.52
N GLU A 323 -3.31 -16.69 -17.03
CA GLU A 323 -2.75 -15.42 -16.55
C GLU A 323 -2.63 -14.41 -17.69
N GLY A 324 -3.12 -13.18 -17.46
CA GLY A 324 -2.99 -12.05 -18.39
C GLY A 324 -3.88 -12.11 -19.64
N ARG A 325 -4.64 -13.17 -19.87
CA ARG A 325 -5.48 -13.35 -21.08
C ARG A 325 -6.38 -12.15 -21.39
N TYR A 326 -6.93 -11.51 -20.38
CA TYR A 326 -7.77 -10.33 -20.55
C TYR A 326 -7.02 -9.13 -21.12
N TYR A 327 -5.73 -8.99 -20.80
CA TYR A 327 -4.93 -7.77 -21.05
C TYR A 327 -4.11 -7.83 -22.35
N VAL A 328 -3.74 -9.03 -22.81
CA VAL A 328 -2.83 -9.21 -23.96
C VAL A 328 -3.56 -9.18 -25.32
N TRP A 329 -2.84 -8.82 -26.37
CA TRP A 329 -3.37 -8.62 -27.71
C TRP A 329 -2.53 -9.35 -28.77
N SER A 330 -3.16 -9.96 -29.76
CA SER A 330 -2.45 -10.33 -30.98
C SER A 330 -2.34 -9.13 -31.94
N ALA A 331 -1.38 -9.15 -32.87
CA ALA A 331 -1.27 -8.10 -33.87
C ALA A 331 -2.52 -8.07 -34.78
N ASP A 332 -3.05 -9.25 -35.11
CA ASP A 332 -4.25 -9.36 -35.97
C ASP A 332 -5.50 -8.81 -35.26
N GLU A 333 -5.71 -9.09 -33.97
CA GLU A 333 -6.79 -8.46 -33.18
C GLU A 333 -6.70 -6.93 -33.17
N MET A 334 -5.48 -6.38 -33.08
CA MET A 334 -5.31 -4.93 -33.11
C MET A 334 -5.58 -4.35 -34.51
N GLU A 335 -5.17 -5.04 -35.59
CA GLU A 335 -5.49 -4.64 -36.97
C GLU A 335 -7.01 -4.64 -37.19
N ASP A 336 -7.73 -5.65 -36.70
CA ASP A 336 -9.19 -5.77 -36.83
C ASP A 336 -9.94 -4.67 -36.08
N VAL A 337 -9.47 -4.28 -34.88
CA VAL A 337 -10.12 -3.27 -34.03
C VAL A 337 -9.79 -1.86 -34.47
N LEU A 338 -8.55 -1.58 -34.86
CA LEU A 338 -8.04 -0.21 -35.08
C LEU A 338 -7.99 0.18 -36.55
N GLY A 339 -8.06 -0.75 -37.50
CA GLY A 339 -8.02 -0.47 -38.94
C GLY A 339 -6.79 0.37 -39.32
N GLU A 340 -7.01 1.55 -39.90
CA GLU A 340 -5.93 2.43 -40.35
C GLU A 340 -5.01 2.95 -39.22
N ASP A 341 -5.52 3.05 -38.01
CA ASP A 341 -4.75 3.49 -36.82
C ASP A 341 -3.81 2.38 -36.29
N ALA A 342 -4.01 1.12 -36.69
CA ALA A 342 -3.30 -0.05 -36.13
C ALA A 342 -1.77 0.03 -36.27
N ARG A 343 -1.26 0.46 -37.43
CA ARG A 343 0.19 0.59 -37.66
C ARG A 343 0.85 1.58 -36.71
N THR A 344 0.21 2.71 -36.50
CA THR A 344 0.73 3.76 -35.61
C THR A 344 0.63 3.32 -34.15
N ALA A 345 -0.49 2.74 -33.75
CA ALA A 345 -0.69 2.17 -32.43
C ALA A 345 0.31 1.05 -32.11
N ALA A 346 0.57 0.15 -33.08
CA ALA A 346 1.56 -0.92 -32.94
C ALA A 346 2.98 -0.37 -32.76
N ALA A 347 3.35 0.69 -33.49
CA ALA A 347 4.65 1.35 -33.35
C ALA A 347 4.80 2.02 -31.96
N HIS A 348 3.71 2.61 -31.44
CA HIS A 348 3.69 3.24 -30.11
C HIS A 348 3.78 2.22 -29.00
N TRP A 349 2.96 1.15 -29.06
CA TRP A 349 2.86 0.14 -27.99
C TRP A 349 3.75 -1.09 -28.16
N GLY A 350 4.71 -1.06 -29.08
CA GLY A 350 5.70 -2.13 -29.24
C GLY A 350 5.10 -3.46 -29.72
N VAL A 351 3.99 -3.42 -30.47
CA VAL A 351 3.29 -4.63 -30.93
C VAL A 351 4.00 -5.24 -32.14
N SER A 352 4.18 -6.55 -32.10
CA SER A 352 4.75 -7.34 -33.21
C SER A 352 3.93 -8.60 -33.47
N ARG A 353 4.07 -9.17 -34.67
CA ARG A 353 3.41 -10.46 -34.99
C ARG A 353 3.96 -11.64 -34.21
N ALA A 354 5.23 -11.58 -33.77
CA ALA A 354 5.84 -12.61 -32.94
C ALA A 354 5.35 -12.56 -31.47
N GLY A 355 4.84 -11.40 -31.04
CA GLY A 355 4.48 -11.18 -29.66
C GLY A 355 5.69 -10.93 -28.74
N ASN A 356 5.43 -10.48 -27.52
CA ASN A 356 6.42 -10.33 -26.45
C ASN A 356 6.06 -11.16 -25.20
N PHE A 357 4.90 -11.88 -25.25
CA PHE A 357 4.42 -12.75 -24.18
C PHE A 357 3.56 -13.86 -24.81
N GLU A 358 4.04 -15.10 -24.79
CA GLU A 358 3.33 -16.32 -25.27
C GLU A 358 2.66 -16.19 -26.65
N GLY A 359 3.36 -15.53 -27.59
CA GLY A 359 2.85 -15.29 -28.96
C GLY A 359 1.83 -14.14 -29.06
N ARG A 360 1.53 -13.46 -27.97
CA ARG A 360 0.70 -12.25 -27.88
C ARG A 360 1.54 -11.05 -27.42
N ASN A 361 0.93 -9.88 -27.32
CA ASN A 361 1.63 -8.67 -26.92
C ASN A 361 1.02 -8.09 -25.65
N ILE A 362 1.88 -7.86 -24.67
CA ILE A 362 1.66 -6.89 -23.59
C ILE A 362 1.96 -5.52 -24.19
N LEU A 363 1.00 -4.60 -24.07
CA LEU A 363 1.17 -3.23 -24.56
C LEU A 363 2.08 -2.44 -23.62
N HIS A 364 3.06 -1.74 -24.18
CA HIS A 364 3.98 -0.88 -23.45
C HIS A 364 4.45 0.27 -24.34
N VAL A 365 4.75 1.43 -23.79
CA VAL A 365 5.29 2.54 -24.57
C VAL A 365 6.75 2.23 -24.96
N SER A 366 6.93 1.75 -26.19
CA SER A 366 8.22 1.20 -26.67
C SER A 366 9.29 2.26 -26.94
N ALA A 367 8.89 3.51 -27.09
CA ALA A 367 9.77 4.65 -27.34
C ALA A 367 9.04 5.95 -26.98
N ASP A 368 9.80 7.02 -26.76
CA ASP A 368 9.23 8.35 -26.61
C ASP A 368 8.46 8.80 -27.87
N PRO A 369 7.59 9.82 -27.79
CA PRO A 369 6.80 10.26 -28.93
C PRO A 369 7.63 10.63 -30.16
N ASP A 370 8.79 11.28 -30.00
CA ASP A 370 9.64 11.70 -31.14
C ASP A 370 10.29 10.50 -31.82
N ALA A 371 10.78 9.53 -31.04
CA ALA A 371 11.33 8.30 -31.60
C ALA A 371 10.24 7.47 -32.29
N THR A 372 9.02 7.46 -31.76
CA THR A 372 7.86 6.82 -32.41
C THR A 372 7.53 7.51 -33.74
N LEU A 373 7.46 8.83 -33.75
CA LEU A 373 7.22 9.62 -34.98
C LEU A 373 8.32 9.41 -36.01
N ALA A 374 9.59 9.35 -35.60
CA ALA A 374 10.70 9.06 -36.52
C ALA A 374 10.58 7.69 -37.17
N ARG A 375 10.18 6.64 -36.41
CA ARG A 375 9.90 5.30 -36.95
C ARG A 375 8.75 5.27 -37.97
N LEU A 376 7.79 6.19 -37.81
CA LEU A 376 6.65 6.32 -38.70
C LEU A 376 6.94 7.21 -39.94
N GLY A 377 8.18 7.71 -40.06
CA GLY A 377 8.61 8.53 -41.20
C GLY A 377 8.19 10.00 -41.11
N GLY A 378 7.87 10.50 -39.92
CA GLY A 378 7.58 11.91 -39.62
C GLY A 378 6.28 12.43 -40.24
N SER A 379 5.32 11.56 -40.56
CA SER A 379 4.04 11.92 -41.16
C SER A 379 3.01 12.52 -40.23
N LEU A 380 3.23 12.44 -38.92
CA LEU A 380 2.34 12.93 -37.86
C LEU A 380 3.05 13.92 -36.93
N THR A 381 2.29 14.83 -36.36
CA THR A 381 2.71 15.67 -35.22
C THR A 381 2.53 14.92 -33.88
N ARG A 382 3.12 15.44 -32.80
CA ARG A 382 2.90 14.89 -31.44
C ARG A 382 1.42 14.91 -31.05
N ASP A 383 0.72 16.01 -31.35
CA ASP A 383 -0.70 16.15 -31.02
C ASP A 383 -1.58 15.16 -31.77
N GLU A 384 -1.28 14.91 -33.06
CA GLU A 384 -1.95 13.88 -33.85
C GLU A 384 -1.67 12.45 -33.30
N LEU A 385 -0.43 12.16 -32.89
CA LEU A 385 -0.10 10.90 -32.24
C LEU A 385 -0.89 10.73 -30.93
N HIS A 386 -0.91 11.75 -30.08
CA HIS A 386 -1.68 11.70 -28.83
C HIS A 386 -3.19 11.54 -29.08
N ALA A 387 -3.74 12.22 -30.08
CA ALA A 387 -5.14 12.06 -30.45
C ALA A 387 -5.44 10.65 -30.97
N LEU A 388 -4.55 10.06 -31.76
CA LEU A 388 -4.65 8.68 -32.24
C LEU A 388 -4.58 7.68 -31.07
N VAL A 389 -3.60 7.81 -30.18
CA VAL A 389 -3.46 6.95 -29.00
C VAL A 389 -4.74 6.97 -28.16
N ARG A 390 -5.33 8.15 -27.91
CA ARG A 390 -6.61 8.25 -27.18
C ARG A 390 -7.75 7.51 -27.89
N ARG A 391 -7.90 7.66 -29.22
CA ARG A 391 -8.93 6.92 -29.99
C ARG A 391 -8.68 5.43 -29.97
N ALA A 392 -7.44 5.00 -30.15
CA ALA A 392 -7.04 3.61 -30.13
C ALA A 392 -7.31 2.97 -28.74
N ARG A 393 -6.97 3.66 -27.65
CA ARG A 393 -7.31 3.22 -26.28
C ARG A 393 -8.81 3.00 -26.12
N ALA A 394 -9.63 3.94 -26.55
CA ALA A 394 -11.08 3.83 -26.46
C ALA A 394 -11.62 2.62 -27.27
N ALA A 395 -11.12 2.42 -28.50
CA ALA A 395 -11.53 1.31 -29.35
C ALA A 395 -11.10 -0.06 -28.76
N LEU A 396 -9.84 -0.16 -28.30
CA LEU A 396 -9.34 -1.38 -27.62
C LEU A 396 -10.09 -1.64 -26.32
N GLY A 397 -10.38 -0.60 -25.53
CA GLY A 397 -11.18 -0.72 -24.32
C GLY A 397 -12.58 -1.28 -24.58
N ALA A 398 -13.26 -0.76 -25.63
CA ALA A 398 -14.57 -1.26 -26.04
C ALA A 398 -14.52 -2.73 -26.54
N ALA A 399 -13.45 -3.11 -27.26
CA ALA A 399 -13.25 -4.49 -27.69
C ALA A 399 -12.95 -5.42 -26.50
N ARG A 400 -12.06 -5.00 -25.59
CA ARG A 400 -11.70 -5.75 -24.37
C ARG A 400 -12.88 -5.94 -23.41
N ALA A 401 -13.79 -4.99 -23.31
CA ALA A 401 -14.98 -5.09 -22.48
C ALA A 401 -15.91 -6.27 -22.83
N ARG A 402 -15.74 -6.87 -24.03
CA ARG A 402 -16.48 -8.07 -24.48
C ARG A 402 -15.81 -9.38 -24.03
N ARG A 403 -14.57 -9.32 -23.56
CA ARG A 403 -13.84 -10.49 -23.06
C ARG A 403 -14.33 -10.85 -21.66
N PRO A 404 -14.26 -12.14 -21.26
CA PRO A 404 -14.42 -12.52 -19.87
C PRO A 404 -13.45 -11.74 -18.97
N ARG A 405 -13.99 -11.08 -17.94
CA ARG A 405 -13.19 -10.25 -17.04
C ARG A 405 -12.47 -11.10 -16.00
N PRO A 406 -11.30 -10.70 -15.51
CA PRO A 406 -10.72 -11.27 -14.31
C PRO A 406 -11.69 -11.16 -13.13
N ALA A 407 -11.63 -12.13 -12.23
CA ALA A 407 -12.40 -12.07 -11.00
C ALA A 407 -12.02 -10.84 -10.17
N ARG A 408 -13.01 -10.20 -9.55
CA ARG A 408 -12.80 -9.07 -8.66
C ARG A 408 -13.04 -9.52 -7.22
N ASP A 409 -12.09 -9.27 -6.35
CA ASP A 409 -12.30 -9.44 -4.93
C ASP A 409 -13.06 -8.22 -4.39
N GLU A 410 -14.34 -8.41 -4.12
CA GLU A 410 -15.28 -7.36 -3.74
C GLU A 410 -15.31 -7.06 -2.24
N LYS A 411 -14.39 -7.62 -1.47
CA LYS A 411 -14.22 -7.17 -0.09
C LYS A 411 -13.61 -5.77 -0.05
N ILE A 412 -13.99 -4.99 0.96
CA ILE A 412 -13.54 -3.62 1.15
C ILE A 412 -12.77 -3.56 2.46
N LEU A 413 -11.44 -3.36 2.37
CA LEU A 413 -10.52 -3.35 3.50
C LEU A 413 -10.30 -1.91 4.00
N ALA A 414 -10.36 -1.70 5.31
CA ALA A 414 -10.31 -0.36 5.89
C ALA A 414 -8.97 0.34 5.61
N SER A 415 -7.84 -0.33 5.82
CA SER A 415 -6.51 0.26 5.58
C SER A 415 -6.31 0.63 4.11
N TRP A 416 -6.68 -0.25 3.16
CA TRP A 416 -6.51 0.01 1.73
C TRP A 416 -7.41 1.13 1.23
N ASN A 417 -8.65 1.20 1.75
CA ASN A 417 -9.56 2.30 1.48
C ASN A 417 -9.04 3.61 2.08
N GLY A 418 -8.47 3.57 3.27
CA GLY A 418 -7.82 4.73 3.87
C GLY A 418 -6.68 5.28 3.02
N LEU A 419 -5.82 4.41 2.48
CA LEU A 419 -4.74 4.79 1.56
C LEU A 419 -5.30 5.39 0.26
N MET A 420 -6.34 4.77 -0.34
CA MET A 420 -6.92 5.25 -1.59
C MET A 420 -7.65 6.58 -1.41
N VAL A 421 -8.44 6.76 -0.36
CA VAL A 421 -9.09 8.06 -0.04
C VAL A 421 -8.05 9.16 0.08
N ARG A 422 -6.92 8.88 0.73
CA ARG A 422 -5.81 9.82 0.87
C ARG A 422 -5.20 10.20 -0.49
N GLY A 423 -4.84 9.22 -1.32
CA GLY A 423 -4.29 9.47 -2.66
C GLY A 423 -5.25 10.28 -3.55
N LEU A 424 -6.54 9.96 -3.52
CA LEU A 424 -7.59 10.67 -4.25
C LEU A 424 -7.80 12.11 -3.73
N ALA A 425 -7.76 12.32 -2.41
CA ALA A 425 -7.88 13.66 -1.82
C ALA A 425 -6.68 14.57 -2.22
N GLU A 426 -5.47 14.01 -2.23
CA GLU A 426 -4.28 14.72 -2.69
C GLU A 426 -4.34 15.00 -4.20
N ALA A 427 -4.79 14.04 -5.03
CA ALA A 427 -4.99 14.23 -6.47
C ALA A 427 -6.06 15.29 -6.78
N ALA A 428 -7.21 15.25 -6.09
CA ALA A 428 -8.28 16.24 -6.23
C ALA A 428 -7.77 17.66 -5.99
N ARG A 429 -7.05 17.86 -4.91
CA ARG A 429 -6.53 19.13 -4.45
C ARG A 429 -5.42 19.69 -5.35
N THR A 430 -4.54 18.81 -5.85
CA THR A 430 -3.35 19.20 -6.62
C THR A 430 -3.63 19.34 -8.11
N LEU A 431 -4.45 18.44 -8.68
CA LEU A 431 -4.72 18.37 -10.11
C LEU A 431 -6.01 19.08 -10.53
N ASP A 432 -6.80 19.56 -9.55
CA ASP A 432 -8.15 20.11 -9.78
C ASP A 432 -9.05 19.07 -10.49
N ASN A 433 -8.99 17.80 -10.01
CA ASN A 433 -9.68 16.66 -10.62
C ASN A 433 -11.00 16.40 -9.90
N ASP A 434 -12.13 16.71 -10.55
CA ASP A 434 -13.48 16.58 -10.00
C ASP A 434 -13.86 15.12 -9.70
N LEU A 435 -13.39 14.16 -10.50
CA LEU A 435 -13.65 12.75 -10.27
C LEU A 435 -12.93 12.26 -8.99
N ALA A 436 -11.66 12.64 -8.85
CA ALA A 436 -10.89 12.34 -7.63
C ALA A 436 -11.56 12.94 -6.39
N HIS A 437 -12.06 14.17 -6.46
CA HIS A 437 -12.81 14.81 -5.38
C HIS A 437 -14.08 14.01 -5.02
N THR A 438 -14.84 13.61 -6.03
CA THR A 438 -16.08 12.82 -5.86
C THR A 438 -15.78 11.47 -5.22
N LEU A 439 -14.77 10.77 -5.73
CA LEU A 439 -14.37 9.44 -5.22
C LEU A 439 -13.81 9.53 -3.80
N ALA A 440 -12.96 10.51 -3.49
CA ALA A 440 -12.44 10.74 -2.14
C ALA A 440 -13.58 11.00 -1.14
N THR A 441 -14.53 11.85 -1.51
CA THR A 441 -15.67 12.19 -0.64
C THR A 441 -16.58 10.98 -0.39
N ARG A 442 -16.90 10.22 -1.43
CA ARG A 442 -17.73 9.00 -1.31
C ARG A 442 -16.99 7.93 -0.50
N GLY A 443 -15.69 7.69 -0.83
CA GLY A 443 -14.87 6.69 -0.15
C GLY A 443 -14.64 7.02 1.32
N GLY A 444 -14.31 8.27 1.64
CA GLY A 444 -14.14 8.74 3.02
C GLY A 444 -15.43 8.64 3.84
N THR A 445 -16.55 9.03 3.26
CA THR A 445 -17.88 8.90 3.91
C THR A 445 -18.23 7.43 4.15
N PHE A 446 -17.99 6.56 3.16
CA PHE A 446 -18.20 5.12 3.30
C PHE A 446 -17.31 4.54 4.40
N LEU A 447 -16.03 4.86 4.40
CA LEU A 447 -15.05 4.38 5.38
C LEU A 447 -15.51 4.68 6.81
N LEU A 448 -15.90 5.93 7.10
CA LEU A 448 -16.34 6.31 8.44
C LEU A 448 -17.70 5.71 8.83
N ARG A 449 -18.62 5.54 7.87
CA ARG A 449 -19.96 5.02 8.14
C ARG A 449 -19.99 3.50 8.33
N GLU A 450 -19.23 2.76 7.50
CA GLU A 450 -19.35 1.30 7.41
C GLU A 450 -18.18 0.57 8.09
N LEU A 451 -16.98 1.18 8.12
CA LEU A 451 -15.76 0.57 8.60
C LEU A 451 -15.24 1.17 9.91
N VAL A 452 -15.94 2.15 10.49
CA VAL A 452 -15.61 2.70 11.81
C VAL A 452 -16.82 2.58 12.73
N HIS A 453 -16.64 1.97 13.91
CA HIS A 453 -17.67 1.80 14.92
C HIS A 453 -17.11 2.14 16.30
N GLU A 454 -17.77 3.06 17.01
CA GLU A 454 -17.35 3.49 18.35
C GLU A 454 -15.85 3.88 18.40
N ASP A 455 -15.41 4.66 17.39
CA ASP A 455 -14.03 5.15 17.21
C ASP A 455 -12.98 4.04 16.94
N ARG A 456 -13.43 2.82 16.60
CA ARG A 456 -12.56 1.70 16.20
C ARG A 456 -12.83 1.30 14.77
N ALA A 457 -11.77 1.11 14.01
CA ALA A 457 -11.85 0.53 12.68
C ALA A 457 -12.20 -0.97 12.77
N VAL A 458 -12.93 -1.48 11.77
CA VAL A 458 -13.08 -2.89 11.48
C VAL A 458 -12.29 -3.22 10.23
N ARG A 459 -11.76 -4.44 10.14
CA ARG A 459 -10.86 -4.84 9.04
C ARG A 459 -11.53 -4.82 7.69
N VAL A 460 -12.72 -5.40 7.58
CA VAL A 460 -13.34 -5.69 6.30
C VAL A 460 -14.84 -5.43 6.33
N TRP A 461 -15.34 -4.89 5.23
CA TRP A 461 -16.75 -4.85 4.88
C TRP A 461 -16.99 -5.69 3.61
N SER A 462 -18.12 -6.37 3.58
CA SER A 462 -18.60 -7.09 2.40
C SER A 462 -20.12 -7.05 2.39
N ALA A 463 -20.71 -6.84 1.22
CA ALA A 463 -22.17 -6.83 1.05
C ALA A 463 -22.84 -8.14 1.53
N SER A 464 -22.10 -9.26 1.49
CA SER A 464 -22.58 -10.59 1.92
C SER A 464 -22.36 -10.89 3.40
N ALA A 465 -21.57 -10.08 4.14
CA ALA A 465 -21.14 -10.38 5.52
C ALA A 465 -22.22 -10.15 6.58
N GLY A 466 -23.29 -9.43 6.27
CA GLY A 466 -24.31 -9.08 7.24
C GLY A 466 -23.74 -8.26 8.40
N LYS A 467 -23.95 -8.73 9.66
CA LYS A 467 -23.44 -8.06 10.87
C LYS A 467 -22.10 -8.59 11.37
N ARG A 468 -21.46 -9.55 10.66
CA ARG A 468 -20.17 -10.09 11.08
C ARG A 468 -19.11 -9.01 10.87
N ARG A 469 -18.37 -8.69 11.93
CA ARG A 469 -17.27 -7.71 11.92
C ARG A 469 -15.98 -8.40 12.32
N VAL A 470 -14.96 -8.27 11.50
CA VAL A 470 -13.59 -8.62 11.86
C VAL A 470 -12.98 -7.40 12.53
N PRO A 471 -12.46 -7.49 13.77
CA PRO A 471 -11.81 -6.36 14.42
C PRO A 471 -10.67 -5.81 13.56
N GLY A 472 -10.54 -4.48 13.50
CA GLY A 472 -9.49 -3.82 12.75
C GLY A 472 -8.15 -3.88 13.47
N TYR A 473 -7.10 -3.82 12.68
CA TYR A 473 -5.71 -3.83 13.13
C TYR A 473 -5.17 -2.39 13.20
N LEU A 474 -3.92 -2.24 13.62
CA LEU A 474 -3.27 -0.93 13.73
C LEU A 474 -3.26 -0.17 12.39
N ASP A 475 -2.97 -0.88 11.28
CA ASP A 475 -2.98 -0.31 9.93
C ASP A 475 -4.36 0.22 9.53
N ASP A 476 -5.44 -0.50 9.88
CA ASP A 476 -6.83 -0.07 9.64
C ASP A 476 -7.16 1.20 10.42
N GLN A 477 -6.80 1.21 11.69
CA GLN A 477 -7.08 2.34 12.59
C GLN A 477 -6.33 3.61 12.15
N ALA A 478 -5.03 3.47 11.88
CA ALA A 478 -4.17 4.59 11.49
C ALA A 478 -4.50 5.12 10.08
N ALA A 479 -4.76 4.23 9.12
CA ALA A 479 -5.13 4.63 7.76
C ALA A 479 -6.49 5.33 7.72
N ALA A 480 -7.48 4.87 8.50
CA ALA A 480 -8.77 5.54 8.61
C ALA A 480 -8.65 6.95 9.20
N ALA A 481 -7.79 7.13 10.22
CA ALA A 481 -7.54 8.44 10.81
C ALA A 481 -6.80 9.39 9.84
N LEU A 482 -5.79 8.88 9.10
CA LEU A 482 -5.09 9.64 8.06
C LEU A 482 -5.99 10.01 6.89
N ALA A 483 -6.93 9.12 6.50
CA ALA A 483 -7.94 9.43 5.50
C ALA A 483 -8.84 10.58 5.97
N ALA A 484 -9.31 10.54 7.21
CA ALA A 484 -10.11 11.63 7.79
C ALA A 484 -9.32 12.95 7.83
N LEU A 485 -8.03 12.92 8.20
CA LEU A 485 -7.17 14.09 8.12
C LEU A 485 -7.05 14.64 6.69
N SER A 486 -6.85 13.78 5.69
CA SER A 486 -6.76 14.19 4.28
C SER A 486 -8.08 14.75 3.76
N MET A 487 -9.22 14.23 4.22
CA MET A 487 -10.53 14.79 3.93
C MET A 487 -10.75 16.15 4.58
N TYR A 488 -10.24 16.39 5.80
CA TYR A 488 -10.20 17.72 6.40
C TYR A 488 -9.40 18.70 5.52
N GLU A 489 -8.20 18.31 5.09
CA GLU A 489 -7.33 19.14 4.24
C GLU A 489 -7.93 19.42 2.85
N LEU A 490 -8.81 18.54 2.36
CA LEU A 490 -9.54 18.73 1.10
C LEU A 490 -10.71 19.70 1.25
N THR A 491 -11.50 19.54 2.33
CA THR A 491 -12.81 20.19 2.50
C THR A 491 -12.82 21.33 3.51
N PHE A 492 -11.87 21.34 4.45
CA PHE A 492 -11.83 22.18 5.66
C PHE A 492 -13.07 22.05 6.56
N ASP A 493 -13.81 20.95 6.45
CA ASP A 493 -14.86 20.58 7.38
C ASP A 493 -14.24 19.97 8.64
N GLU A 494 -14.32 20.70 9.77
CA GLU A 494 -13.71 20.31 11.05
C GLU A 494 -14.24 18.97 11.59
N SER A 495 -15.40 18.50 11.13
CA SER A 495 -15.94 17.19 11.54
C SER A 495 -15.00 16.04 11.17
N TRP A 496 -14.27 16.15 10.06
CA TRP A 496 -13.25 15.18 9.67
C TRP A 496 -12.04 15.19 10.61
N ALA A 497 -11.56 16.37 11.02
CA ALA A 497 -10.46 16.48 11.98
C ALA A 497 -10.88 15.96 13.36
N ALA A 498 -12.11 16.22 13.78
CA ALA A 498 -12.66 15.65 15.01
C ALA A 498 -12.73 14.12 14.96
N GLN A 499 -13.09 13.55 13.82
CA GLN A 499 -13.07 12.09 13.62
C GLN A 499 -11.64 11.53 13.64
N ALA A 500 -10.69 12.19 12.95
CA ALA A 500 -9.28 11.80 12.99
C ALA A 500 -8.75 11.81 14.44
N ARG A 501 -9.12 12.80 15.26
CA ARG A 501 -8.77 12.88 16.68
C ARG A 501 -9.28 11.66 17.45
N ARG A 502 -10.59 11.36 17.37
CA ARG A 502 -11.19 10.21 18.08
C ARG A 502 -10.54 8.87 17.69
N LEU A 503 -10.30 8.67 16.39
CA LEU A 503 -9.59 7.48 15.90
C LEU A 503 -8.17 7.37 16.43
N THR A 504 -7.45 8.51 16.53
CA THR A 504 -6.08 8.56 17.09
C THR A 504 -6.06 8.27 18.58
N GLU A 505 -6.99 8.83 19.35
CA GLU A 505 -7.13 8.56 20.79
C GLU A 505 -7.43 7.07 21.04
N ALA A 506 -8.30 6.47 20.21
CA ALA A 506 -8.59 5.03 20.25
C ALA A 506 -7.35 4.21 19.85
N MET A 507 -6.60 4.60 18.81
CA MET A 507 -5.35 3.95 18.41
C MET A 507 -4.35 3.88 19.56
N VAL A 508 -4.09 5.01 20.21
CA VAL A 508 -3.16 5.08 21.34
C VAL A 508 -3.65 4.20 22.50
N ARG A 509 -4.95 4.23 22.79
CA ARG A 509 -5.54 3.42 23.88
C ARG A 509 -5.43 1.93 23.67
N TRP A 510 -5.66 1.43 22.44
CA TRP A 510 -5.84 0.02 22.19
C TRP A 510 -4.61 -0.71 21.67
N PHE A 511 -3.67 0.00 21.03
CA PHE A 511 -2.55 -0.63 20.32
C PHE A 511 -1.17 -0.27 20.89
N LEU A 512 -1.04 0.84 21.64
CA LEU A 512 0.25 1.26 22.18
C LEU A 512 0.71 0.33 23.29
N ASP A 513 2.00 0.01 23.27
CA ASP A 513 2.73 -0.59 24.37
C ASP A 513 3.57 0.52 25.06
N ASP A 514 3.06 1.05 26.16
CA ASP A 514 3.74 2.12 26.91
C ASP A 514 5.10 1.69 27.48
N GLN A 515 5.34 0.37 27.68
CA GLN A 515 6.60 -0.13 28.24
C GLN A 515 7.71 -0.16 27.19
N ALA A 516 7.37 -0.54 25.97
CA ALA A 516 8.33 -0.67 24.86
C ALA A 516 8.36 0.54 23.93
N ALA A 517 7.58 1.60 24.22
CA ALA A 517 7.40 2.78 23.37
C ALA A 517 7.18 2.41 21.89
N THR A 518 6.27 1.47 21.61
CA THR A 518 5.96 0.99 20.27
C THR A 518 4.51 0.55 20.18
N PHE A 519 4.07 0.13 18.99
CA PHE A 519 2.72 -0.39 18.78
C PHE A 519 2.72 -1.90 18.54
N PHE A 520 1.63 -2.55 18.95
CA PHE A 520 1.25 -3.87 18.47
C PHE A 520 0.32 -3.73 17.25
N ASP A 521 0.37 -4.66 16.32
CA ASP A 521 -0.56 -4.68 15.18
C ASP A 521 -1.99 -5.03 15.60
N THR A 522 -2.14 -5.74 16.73
CA THR A 522 -3.42 -6.14 17.30
C THR A 522 -3.79 -5.30 18.52
N ALA A 523 -5.07 -4.99 18.70
CA ALA A 523 -5.55 -4.38 19.93
C ALA A 523 -5.41 -5.33 21.13
N HIS A 524 -5.39 -4.79 22.35
CA HIS A 524 -5.18 -5.61 23.55
C HIS A 524 -6.36 -6.54 23.88
N ASP A 525 -7.52 -6.34 23.27
CA ASP A 525 -8.71 -7.18 23.40
C ASP A 525 -8.91 -8.16 22.22
N HIS A 526 -7.94 -8.26 21.31
CA HIS A 526 -7.97 -9.27 20.25
C HIS A 526 -7.74 -10.69 20.79
N GLU A 527 -8.02 -11.69 19.95
CA GLU A 527 -7.72 -13.08 20.21
C GLU A 527 -6.25 -13.27 20.65
N THR A 528 -6.03 -14.04 21.71
CA THR A 528 -4.67 -14.38 22.14
C THR A 528 -4.08 -15.43 21.22
N LEU A 529 -3.04 -15.10 20.49
CA LEU A 529 -2.27 -15.98 19.62
C LEU A 529 -0.95 -16.40 20.30
N ILE A 530 -0.14 -17.21 19.60
CA ILE A 530 1.17 -17.67 20.09
C ILE A 530 2.15 -16.52 20.39
N THR A 531 1.98 -15.39 19.72
CA THR A 531 2.66 -14.13 19.97
C THR A 531 1.76 -12.98 19.53
N ARG A 532 2.02 -11.77 19.99
CA ARG A 532 1.33 -10.58 19.57
C ARG A 532 2.21 -9.85 18.53
N PRO A 533 1.78 -9.75 17.23
CA PRO A 533 2.66 -9.26 16.18
C PRO A 533 2.95 -7.75 16.33
N ARG A 534 4.14 -7.36 15.86
CA ARG A 534 4.64 -5.99 15.76
C ARG A 534 5.38 -5.85 14.42
N GLU A 535 4.67 -5.52 13.38
CA GLU A 535 5.32 -5.24 12.09
C GLU A 535 5.81 -3.79 12.08
N ILE A 536 7.11 -3.64 11.94
CA ILE A 536 7.76 -2.32 11.86
C ILE A 536 8.20 -1.98 10.44
N THR A 537 8.25 -2.97 9.55
CA THR A 537 8.73 -2.79 8.18
C THR A 537 7.58 -2.48 7.23
N ASP A 538 7.83 -1.52 6.35
CA ASP A 538 6.96 -1.28 5.21
C ASP A 538 7.20 -2.38 4.17
N ASN A 539 6.13 -3.11 3.84
CA ASN A 539 6.16 -4.16 2.83
C ASN A 539 5.55 -3.63 1.51
N ALA A 540 4.53 -4.30 0.98
CA ALA A 540 3.75 -3.76 -0.14
C ALA A 540 2.86 -2.58 0.31
N THR A 541 2.46 -2.55 1.57
CA THR A 541 1.76 -1.44 2.24
C THR A 541 2.61 -0.86 3.36
N PRO A 542 2.37 0.40 3.76
CA PRO A 542 2.97 0.94 4.97
C PRO A 542 2.60 0.07 6.18
N SER A 543 3.53 -0.13 7.10
CA SER A 543 3.23 -0.78 8.37
C SER A 543 2.25 0.06 9.20
N GLY A 544 1.47 -0.60 10.05
CA GLY A 544 0.62 0.10 11.01
C GLY A 544 1.41 1.08 11.87
N THR A 545 2.63 0.71 12.27
CA THR A 545 3.55 1.57 13.03
C THR A 545 3.96 2.81 12.23
N SER A 546 4.29 2.67 10.94
CA SER A 546 4.67 3.80 10.08
C SER A 546 3.53 4.80 9.91
N LEU A 547 2.31 4.31 9.68
CA LEU A 547 1.09 5.13 9.59
C LEU A 547 0.78 5.83 10.93
N ALA A 548 0.91 5.12 12.05
CA ALA A 548 0.68 5.67 13.38
C ALA A 548 1.66 6.81 13.72
N VAL A 549 2.94 6.64 13.38
CA VAL A 549 3.97 7.68 13.59
C VAL A 549 3.64 8.93 12.77
N GLU A 550 3.32 8.79 11.47
CA GLU A 550 2.92 9.94 10.63
C GLU A 550 1.69 10.64 11.20
N LEU A 551 0.66 9.86 11.56
CA LEU A 551 -0.58 10.39 12.12
C LEU A 551 -0.33 11.20 13.39
N LEU A 552 0.43 10.65 14.35
CA LEU A 552 0.74 11.30 15.61
C LEU A 552 1.51 12.62 15.41
N LEU A 553 2.43 12.67 14.45
CA LEU A 553 3.17 13.88 14.12
C LEU A 553 2.25 14.94 13.51
N ARG A 554 1.55 14.60 12.41
CA ARG A 554 0.76 15.59 11.65
C ARG A 554 -0.46 16.08 12.43
N LEU A 555 -1.21 15.17 13.03
CA LEU A 555 -2.40 15.54 13.78
C LEU A 555 -2.04 16.18 15.14
N GLY A 556 -0.94 15.74 15.76
CA GLY A 556 -0.39 16.36 16.97
C GLY A 556 -0.04 17.83 16.75
N ASP A 557 0.64 18.14 15.65
CA ASP A 557 0.99 19.52 15.28
C ASP A 557 -0.26 20.34 14.89
N LEU A 558 -1.24 19.76 14.19
CA LEU A 558 -2.49 20.43 13.81
C LEU A 558 -3.35 20.83 15.02
N LEU A 559 -3.40 19.98 16.04
CA LEU A 559 -4.26 20.13 17.22
C LEU A 559 -3.54 20.67 18.45
N ASP A 560 -2.22 20.92 18.38
CA ASP A 560 -1.35 21.32 19.50
C ASP A 560 -1.35 20.28 20.64
N GLU A 561 -1.08 19.00 20.27
CA GLU A 561 -1.00 17.87 21.19
C GLU A 561 0.46 17.34 21.28
N PRO A 562 1.35 18.01 22.02
CA PRO A 562 2.78 17.69 22.04
C PRO A 562 3.07 16.28 22.57
N SER A 563 2.18 15.71 23.36
CA SER A 563 2.31 14.33 23.86
C SER A 563 2.27 13.31 22.72
N TRP A 564 1.53 13.54 21.65
CA TRP A 564 1.49 12.66 20.49
C TRP A 564 2.78 12.75 19.70
N ARG A 565 3.30 13.98 19.51
CA ARG A 565 4.60 14.16 18.86
C ARG A 565 5.72 13.45 19.62
N GLN A 566 5.75 13.55 20.95
CA GLN A 566 6.75 12.86 21.77
C GLN A 566 6.64 11.33 21.62
N ARG A 567 5.43 10.76 21.64
CA ARG A 567 5.22 9.32 21.42
C ARG A 567 5.74 8.86 20.04
N ALA A 568 5.52 9.63 18.99
CA ALA A 568 6.05 9.33 17.66
C ALA A 568 7.59 9.31 17.65
N VAL A 569 8.24 10.27 18.31
CA VAL A 569 9.70 10.32 18.44
C VAL A 569 10.23 9.13 19.26
N ASP A 570 9.53 8.72 20.31
CA ASP A 570 9.90 7.56 21.12
C ASP A 570 9.85 6.26 20.29
N VAL A 571 8.79 6.08 19.48
CA VAL A 571 8.67 4.96 18.53
C VAL A 571 9.81 4.97 17.51
N LEU A 572 10.09 6.11 16.89
CA LEU A 572 11.19 6.25 15.92
C LEU A 572 12.55 5.91 16.55
N SER A 573 12.76 6.32 17.82
CA SER A 573 13.99 6.04 18.57
C SER A 573 14.20 4.55 18.82
N SER A 574 13.13 3.76 18.92
CA SER A 574 13.21 2.32 19.15
C SER A 574 13.59 1.53 17.89
N ILE A 575 13.40 2.10 16.68
CA ILE A 575 13.52 1.40 15.38
C ILE A 575 14.81 1.79 14.62
N GLY A 576 15.52 2.85 15.03
CA GLY A 576 16.59 3.49 14.26
C GLY A 576 17.65 2.56 13.67
N HIS A 577 18.09 1.53 14.41
CA HIS A 577 19.10 0.56 13.91
C HIS A 577 18.61 -0.29 12.75
N ALA A 578 17.32 -0.67 12.72
CA ALA A 578 16.75 -1.44 11.61
C ALA A 578 16.67 -0.59 10.33
N VAL A 579 16.32 0.69 10.47
CA VAL A 579 16.22 1.67 9.37
C VAL A 579 17.58 1.86 8.67
N GLU A 580 18.68 1.98 9.43
CA GLU A 580 20.01 2.11 8.86
C GLU A 580 20.43 0.90 8.01
N ARG A 581 20.02 -0.29 8.45
CA ARG A 581 20.43 -1.56 7.81
C ARG A 581 19.60 -1.89 6.56
N TYR A 582 18.31 -1.58 6.57
CA TYR A 582 17.35 -1.98 5.53
C TYR A 582 16.46 -0.82 5.07
N PRO A 583 17.01 0.29 4.58
CA PRO A 583 16.22 1.53 4.33
C PRO A 583 15.07 1.36 3.33
N LEU A 584 15.15 0.43 2.37
CA LEU A 584 14.04 0.16 1.43
C LEU A 584 12.78 -0.39 2.12
N ALA A 585 12.94 -1.05 3.27
CA ALA A 585 11.84 -1.60 4.04
C ALA A 585 11.21 -0.59 5.04
N PHE A 586 11.58 0.70 4.94
CA PHE A 586 11.11 1.76 5.85
C PHE A 586 10.77 3.07 5.14
N GLY A 587 10.37 3.00 3.86
CA GLY A 587 10.15 4.20 3.04
C GLY A 587 9.13 5.17 3.64
N HIS A 588 7.99 4.66 4.12
CA HIS A 588 6.96 5.47 4.75
C HIS A 588 7.40 5.99 6.13
N LEU A 589 8.02 5.13 6.94
CA LEU A 589 8.54 5.53 8.25
C LEU A 589 9.62 6.62 8.12
N LEU A 590 10.49 6.53 7.12
CA LEU A 590 11.52 7.54 6.83
C LEU A 590 10.91 8.89 6.41
N THR A 591 9.83 8.86 5.63
CA THR A 591 9.05 10.07 5.30
C THR A 591 8.43 10.69 6.55
N ALA A 592 7.91 9.88 7.47
CA ALA A 592 7.42 10.37 8.75
C ALA A 592 8.56 10.87 9.67
N ALA A 593 9.72 10.20 9.66
CA ALA A 593 10.89 10.64 10.43
C ALA A 593 11.42 12.00 9.95
N ASP A 594 11.27 12.38 8.67
CA ASP A 594 11.57 13.74 8.17
C ASP A 594 10.78 14.80 8.96
N ILE A 595 9.49 14.55 9.21
CA ILE A 595 8.64 15.49 10.01
C ILE A 595 9.16 15.62 11.45
N ALA A 596 9.64 14.51 12.03
CA ALA A 596 10.19 14.56 13.38
C ALA A 596 11.50 15.37 13.44
N VAL A 597 12.38 15.21 12.43
CA VAL A 597 13.71 15.83 12.37
C VAL A 597 13.65 17.30 11.96
N TYR A 598 12.91 17.62 10.90
CA TYR A 598 12.85 18.99 10.36
C TYR A 598 11.74 19.85 10.96
N GLY A 599 10.80 19.23 11.68
CA GLY A 599 9.57 19.90 12.15
C GLY A 599 8.55 20.07 11.01
N PRO A 600 7.29 20.40 11.35
CA PRO A 600 6.26 20.69 10.39
C PRO A 600 6.50 22.02 9.67
N VAL A 601 5.99 22.13 8.44
CA VAL A 601 5.66 23.40 7.79
C VAL A 601 4.16 23.61 7.99
N GLU A 602 3.80 24.51 8.89
CA GLU A 602 2.42 24.76 9.27
C GLU A 602 1.83 25.86 8.40
N VAL A 603 0.70 25.58 7.76
CA VAL A 603 -0.03 26.55 6.94
C VAL A 603 -1.44 26.72 7.48
N ALA A 604 -1.79 27.94 7.87
CA ALA A 604 -3.16 28.29 8.25
C ALA A 604 -3.78 29.25 7.23
N LEU A 605 -4.85 28.83 6.60
CA LEU A 605 -5.65 29.62 5.64
C LEU A 605 -6.90 30.14 6.36
N ILE A 606 -6.95 31.44 6.64
CA ILE A 606 -8.06 32.07 7.35
C ILE A 606 -9.02 32.75 6.38
N GLY A 607 -10.28 32.34 6.36
CA GLY A 607 -11.30 32.90 5.49
C GLY A 607 -12.50 31.96 5.29
N ASP A 608 -13.34 32.30 4.34
CA ASP A 608 -14.42 31.43 3.89
C ASP A 608 -13.86 30.50 2.79
N PRO A 609 -13.87 29.18 2.98
CA PRO A 609 -13.39 28.21 1.98
C PRO A 609 -14.07 28.34 0.60
N ALA A 610 -15.31 28.84 0.56
CA ALA A 610 -16.04 29.08 -0.70
C ALA A 610 -15.60 30.37 -1.44
N SER A 611 -14.77 31.21 -0.82
CA SER A 611 -14.34 32.47 -1.45
C SER A 611 -13.22 32.25 -2.48
N VAL A 612 -13.23 33.06 -3.55
CA VAL A 612 -12.20 33.02 -4.61
C VAL A 612 -10.79 33.25 -4.04
N GLY A 613 -10.65 34.17 -3.09
CA GLY A 613 -9.36 34.44 -2.45
C GLY A 613 -8.81 33.26 -1.65
N PHE A 614 -9.68 32.57 -0.91
CA PHE A 614 -9.30 31.36 -0.17
C PHE A 614 -8.88 30.23 -1.12
N SER A 615 -9.70 29.98 -2.17
CA SER A 615 -9.39 28.95 -3.19
C SER A 615 -8.07 29.23 -3.91
N ALA A 616 -7.72 30.52 -4.13
CA ALA A 616 -6.45 30.88 -4.73
C ALA A 616 -5.25 30.52 -3.83
N LEU A 617 -5.33 30.80 -2.54
CA LEU A 617 -4.29 30.43 -1.55
C LEU A 617 -4.21 28.90 -1.39
N GLN A 618 -5.35 28.21 -1.34
CA GLN A 618 -5.40 26.76 -1.27
C GLN A 618 -4.70 26.10 -2.48
N ARG A 619 -4.97 26.60 -3.71
CA ARG A 619 -4.33 26.07 -4.92
C ARG A 619 -2.81 26.26 -4.90
N VAL A 620 -2.30 27.38 -4.42
CA VAL A 620 -0.85 27.57 -4.27
C VAL A 620 -0.26 26.56 -3.30
N THR A 621 -0.89 26.37 -2.14
CA THR A 621 -0.44 25.40 -1.15
C THR A 621 -0.48 23.97 -1.71
N ALA A 622 -1.54 23.58 -2.40
CA ALA A 622 -1.69 22.26 -3.02
C ALA A 622 -0.73 22.04 -4.19
N SER A 623 -0.30 23.12 -4.85
CA SER A 623 0.56 23.01 -6.03
C SER A 623 2.03 22.75 -5.70
N GLN A 624 2.49 22.95 -4.49
CA GLN A 624 3.89 22.76 -4.10
C GLN A 624 4.12 21.46 -3.32
N PHE A 625 5.24 20.80 -3.55
CA PHE A 625 5.68 19.67 -2.75
C PHE A 625 6.37 20.17 -1.48
N VAL A 626 5.66 20.09 -0.36
CA VAL A 626 6.12 20.57 0.96
C VAL A 626 6.20 19.39 1.92
N PRO A 627 7.40 18.76 2.09
CA PRO A 627 7.58 17.72 3.09
C PRO A 627 7.22 18.21 4.49
N GLY A 628 6.43 17.43 5.23
CA GLY A 628 5.98 17.78 6.56
C GLY A 628 4.89 18.86 6.60
N LEU A 629 4.14 19.09 5.52
CA LEU A 629 3.02 20.02 5.49
C LEU A 629 1.94 19.64 6.51
N VAL A 630 1.57 20.58 7.35
CA VAL A 630 0.38 20.55 8.22
C VAL A 630 -0.52 21.70 7.79
N LEU A 631 -1.63 21.38 7.16
CA LEU A 631 -2.54 22.35 6.56
C LEU A 631 -3.83 22.48 7.38
N ALA A 632 -4.11 23.72 7.80
CA ALA A 632 -5.39 24.09 8.39
C ALA A 632 -6.07 25.17 7.55
N GLY A 633 -7.40 25.14 7.49
CA GLY A 633 -8.16 26.16 6.79
C GLY A 633 -9.56 26.33 7.37
N GLY A 634 -10.11 27.53 7.21
CA GLY A 634 -11.46 27.86 7.69
C GLY A 634 -11.54 29.17 8.44
N ARG A 635 -12.53 29.26 9.35
CA ARG A 635 -12.75 30.44 10.19
C ARG A 635 -11.93 30.38 11.48
N ALA A 636 -11.46 31.53 11.99
CA ALA A 636 -10.56 31.64 13.13
C ALA A 636 -11.08 31.11 14.49
N ASN A 637 -12.35 30.77 14.60
CA ASN A 637 -13.00 30.40 15.88
C ASN A 637 -13.34 28.92 15.99
N GLY A 638 -12.70 28.06 15.20
CA GLY A 638 -12.91 26.62 15.22
C GLY A 638 -12.12 25.88 16.32
N GLU A 639 -12.27 24.56 16.35
CA GLU A 639 -11.57 23.69 17.30
C GLU A 639 -10.10 23.46 16.93
N ILE A 640 -9.72 23.75 15.67
CA ILE A 640 -8.36 23.54 15.17
C ILE A 640 -7.39 24.54 15.80
N ALA A 641 -6.42 24.03 16.57
CA ALA A 641 -5.47 24.87 17.31
C ALA A 641 -4.67 25.79 16.39
N LEU A 642 -4.25 25.29 15.22
CA LEU A 642 -3.49 26.04 14.24
C LEU A 642 -4.23 27.28 13.68
N LEU A 643 -5.56 27.36 13.79
CA LEU A 643 -6.37 28.50 13.35
C LEU A 643 -6.59 29.56 14.47
N ARG A 644 -6.30 29.24 15.73
CA ARG A 644 -6.59 30.13 16.88
C ARG A 644 -5.80 31.43 16.77
N ASP A 645 -6.43 32.53 17.20
CA ASP A 645 -5.87 33.90 17.26
C ASP A 645 -5.40 34.48 15.91
N ARG A 646 -5.63 33.78 14.77
CA ARG A 646 -5.33 34.29 13.42
C ARG A 646 -6.53 34.98 12.82
N ARG A 647 -6.29 36.07 12.09
CA ARG A 647 -7.35 36.93 11.55
C ARG A 647 -7.10 37.25 10.08
N MET A 648 -8.19 37.44 9.33
CA MET A 648 -8.12 37.97 7.97
C MET A 648 -7.56 39.39 7.96
N ILE A 649 -6.70 39.72 6.98
CA ILE A 649 -6.20 41.07 6.73
C ILE A 649 -7.24 41.80 5.86
N ASN A 650 -7.76 42.90 6.36
CA ASN A 650 -8.77 43.73 5.66
C ASN A 650 -9.98 42.98 5.11
N GLY A 651 -10.38 41.88 5.78
CA GLY A 651 -11.49 41.06 5.35
C GLY A 651 -11.18 40.11 4.17
N ALA A 652 -9.95 40.08 3.69
CA ALA A 652 -9.49 39.15 2.65
C ALA A 652 -8.98 37.83 3.24
N ALA A 653 -9.15 36.72 2.52
CA ALA A 653 -8.56 35.45 2.92
C ALA A 653 -7.05 35.59 3.10
N THR A 654 -6.52 35.04 4.17
CA THR A 654 -5.14 35.28 4.61
C THR A 654 -4.45 33.99 4.95
N ALA A 655 -3.24 33.79 4.43
CA ALA A 655 -2.36 32.67 4.73
C ALA A 655 -1.32 33.06 5.77
N PHE A 656 -1.04 32.13 6.68
CA PHE A 656 0.06 32.17 7.67
C PHE A 656 0.94 30.95 7.41
N VAL A 657 2.23 31.14 7.21
CA VAL A 657 3.23 30.07 7.12
C VAL A 657 4.10 30.13 8.36
N CYS A 658 4.15 29.05 9.12
CA CYS A 658 4.87 29.02 10.40
C CYS A 658 5.81 27.80 10.46
N ARG A 659 6.92 27.96 11.19
CA ARG A 659 7.87 26.90 11.52
C ARG A 659 8.35 27.09 12.95
N HIS A 660 8.43 26.02 13.74
CA HIS A 660 8.93 26.05 15.10
C HIS A 660 8.30 27.19 15.92
N HIS A 661 6.98 27.37 15.83
CA HIS A 661 6.19 28.42 16.49
C HIS A 661 6.52 29.87 16.04
N ALA A 662 7.35 30.05 15.00
CA ALA A 662 7.58 31.35 14.37
C ALA A 662 6.87 31.42 13.02
N CYS A 663 6.09 32.47 12.81
CA CYS A 663 5.36 32.70 11.57
C CYS A 663 5.97 33.85 10.75
N ASP A 664 5.98 33.68 9.44
CA ASP A 664 6.24 34.76 8.51
C ASP A 664 5.15 35.83 8.56
N ALA A 665 5.40 36.98 7.93
CA ALA A 665 4.38 38.00 7.77
C ALA A 665 3.16 37.42 7.02
N PRO A 666 1.94 37.52 7.59
CA PRO A 666 0.76 36.94 6.94
C PRO A 666 0.48 37.61 5.59
N THR A 667 0.01 36.82 4.62
CA THR A 667 -0.20 37.28 3.25
C THR A 667 -1.59 36.95 2.70
N THR A 668 -2.11 37.83 1.86
CA THR A 668 -3.31 37.60 1.04
C THR A 668 -2.97 37.33 -0.43
N LEU A 669 -1.67 37.33 -0.77
CA LEU A 669 -1.19 37.23 -2.16
C LEU A 669 -0.66 35.82 -2.43
N PRO A 670 -1.19 35.11 -3.47
CA PRO A 670 -0.74 33.79 -3.87
C PRO A 670 0.77 33.70 -4.12
N ASP A 671 1.36 34.62 -4.86
CA ASP A 671 2.79 34.60 -5.19
C ASP A 671 3.68 34.73 -3.93
N THR A 672 3.27 35.57 -2.97
CA THR A 672 3.98 35.71 -1.69
C THR A 672 3.89 34.43 -0.87
N LEU A 673 2.72 33.78 -0.82
CA LEU A 673 2.56 32.49 -0.18
C LEU A 673 3.47 31.44 -0.80
N GLY A 674 3.54 31.38 -2.14
CA GLY A 674 4.42 30.45 -2.83
C GLY A 674 5.89 30.61 -2.43
N ALA A 675 6.38 31.86 -2.38
CA ALA A 675 7.75 32.16 -1.95
C ALA A 675 8.00 31.80 -0.47
N GLN A 676 7.04 32.06 0.42
CA GLN A 676 7.14 31.68 1.83
C GLN A 676 7.22 30.15 2.03
N LEU A 677 6.45 29.38 1.26
CA LEU A 677 6.49 27.91 1.32
C LEU A 677 7.85 27.37 0.87
N GLU A 678 8.44 27.90 -0.22
CA GLU A 678 9.78 27.52 -0.66
C GLU A 678 10.83 27.77 0.43
N LEU A 679 10.84 28.97 1.01
CA LEU A 679 11.75 29.32 2.09
C LEU A 679 11.55 28.45 3.34
N ALA A 680 10.30 28.10 3.65
CA ALA A 680 9.99 27.26 4.80
C ALA A 680 10.52 25.83 4.63
N VAL A 681 10.51 25.28 3.42
CA VAL A 681 11.07 23.94 3.15
C VAL A 681 12.61 23.96 3.24
N ASP A 682 13.25 25.01 2.76
CA ASP A 682 14.71 25.13 2.68
C ASP A 682 15.36 25.45 4.05
N ALA A 683 14.58 25.77 5.06
CA ALA A 683 15.10 26.09 6.38
C ALA A 683 15.71 24.87 7.07
N ALA A 684 16.84 25.09 7.75
CA ALA A 684 17.57 24.06 8.48
C ALA A 684 16.74 23.47 9.65
N PRO A 685 17.01 22.22 10.08
CA PRO A 685 16.39 21.64 11.25
C PRO A 685 16.79 22.42 12.54
N PRO A 686 15.97 22.36 13.61
CA PRO A 686 16.16 23.18 14.83
C PRO A 686 17.51 22.94 15.51
N ASP A 687 18.07 21.74 15.49
CA ASP A 687 19.36 21.41 16.12
C ASP A 687 20.59 21.83 15.34
N ALA A 688 20.43 22.28 14.07
CA ALA A 688 21.54 22.80 13.27
C ALA A 688 21.86 24.27 13.60
N ALA A 689 20.99 24.99 14.27
CA ALA A 689 21.25 26.29 14.86
C ALA A 689 21.95 26.06 16.21
N GLY A 690 23.29 25.93 16.16
CA GLY A 690 24.14 25.68 17.33
C GLY A 690 23.74 26.55 18.51
N HIS A 691 23.70 25.98 19.72
CA HIS A 691 23.72 26.74 20.95
C HIS A 691 24.88 27.77 20.89
N PRO A 692 24.63 29.05 21.15
CA PRO A 692 25.73 29.95 21.34
C PRO A 692 26.60 29.39 22.50
N PRO A 693 27.93 29.43 22.39
CA PRO A 693 28.80 28.95 23.47
C PRO A 693 28.43 29.71 24.72
N ASN A 694 28.01 28.99 25.77
CA ASN A 694 27.82 29.54 27.08
C ASN A 694 29.10 30.28 27.47
N GLY A 695 29.03 31.62 27.53
CA GLY A 695 30.02 32.48 28.12
C GLY A 695 29.85 32.55 29.64
#